data_439ca96e2e640ea7a8e29b8455b241bb
#
_entry.id   439ca96e2e640ea7a8e29b8455b241bb
#
_cell.length_a   1.000
_cell.length_b   1.000
_cell.length_c   1.000
_cell.angle_alpha   90.00
_cell.angle_beta   90.00
_cell.angle_gamma   90.00
#
_symmetry.space_group_name_H-M   'P 1'
#
loop_
_entity.id
_entity.type
_entity.pdbx_description
1 polymer ?
#
loop_
_entity_poly.entity_id
_entity_poly.type
_entity_poly.pdbx_seq_one_letter_code
_entity_poly.pdbx_strand_id
1 'polypeptide(L)'
;MELNKIFKDGLWSTEINVRDFVSHNITPYYGDASFLEGPTERTKAVWNRCLEALAEERANNGVRSLDNVTVSTITSHKAGYIDKENELIVGLQTDELLKRAIKPFGGINVVSKACHKNGVEVDDRVKDIFTHYRKTHNDGVFDVYTEEIRSFRSLGFLTGLPDNYARGRIIGDYRRMALYGIDRLIEAKKEDLRNLTGPMTEARIRLREEVAEQIKALKDMKVMGEYYGLDLSRPAYTAQEAVQWVYMAYLAAVKEQDGAAMSLGNVSSFLDIYMEYELSKGTITESFAQELIDQFVIKLRMVRHLRMQSYNDIFAGDPTWVTESLGGRLNDGRTKVTKTSFRFLQTLYNLGPSPEPNLTVLWSPELPEGFKEFCAKVSIDTSSIQYENDDLMREVRQSDDYGIACCVSYQEIGKQIQFFGARCNLAKALLLAINGGRCENTGTVMVKNIPVLTSDTLNFEEVMSNYKKVLTEIARVYNEAMNIIHYMHDKYYYEKAQMALVDTNPRINLAYGVAGLSIALDSLSAIKYAKVTARRNDIGLTEGFDIQGEFPCFGNDNDKVDHLGVDLVYFFSEELKKLPVYKNARPTLSLLTITSNVMYGKKTGATPDGRAKGVAFAPGANPMHGRDKNGAIASLSSVAKLRYRDSQDGISNTFSIVPKSLGATEEDRVENLVTMMDGYFTKGAHHLNVNVLNREMLYDAMEHPEKYPQLTIRVSGYAVNFVKLSREHQLEVISRSFHERM
;
A
#
# COMPACT_ATOMS: atom_id res chain seq x y z
N MET A 1 -19.21 30.70 -12.78
CA MET A 1 -19.77 29.72 -13.76
C MET A 1 -20.32 28.58 -12.95
N GLU A 2 -21.53 28.12 -13.25
CA GLU A 2 -22.11 26.98 -12.51
C GLU A 2 -21.79 25.70 -13.27
N LEU A 3 -21.15 24.72 -12.61
CA LEU A 3 -20.72 23.47 -13.26
C LEU A 3 -21.90 22.66 -13.83
N ASN A 4 -23.07 22.73 -13.23
CA ASN A 4 -24.30 22.10 -13.75
C ASN A 4 -24.78 22.67 -15.12
N LYS A 5 -24.21 23.79 -15.59
CA LYS A 5 -24.40 24.28 -16.94
C LYS A 5 -23.40 23.69 -17.95
N ILE A 6 -22.37 23.01 -17.44
CA ILE A 6 -21.30 22.38 -18.24
C ILE A 6 -21.51 20.87 -18.29
N PHE A 7 -21.78 20.27 -17.14
CA PHE A 7 -21.87 18.82 -16.93
C PHE A 7 -23.32 18.40 -16.66
N LYS A 8 -23.61 17.14 -16.93
CA LYS A 8 -24.94 16.55 -16.66
C LYS A 8 -25.23 16.63 -15.17
N ASP A 9 -26.41 17.13 -14.86
CA ASP A 9 -26.90 17.31 -13.50
C ASP A 9 -27.16 15.96 -12.80
N GLY A 10 -27.16 15.96 -11.46
CA GLY A 10 -27.37 14.82 -10.63
C GLY A 10 -27.35 15.21 -9.14
N LEU A 11 -27.31 14.22 -8.26
CA LEU A 11 -27.22 14.45 -6.80
C LEU A 11 -25.96 15.27 -6.42
N TRP A 12 -24.89 15.12 -7.19
CA TRP A 12 -23.64 15.84 -6.99
C TRP A 12 -23.80 17.36 -6.95
N SER A 13 -24.81 17.91 -7.64
CA SER A 13 -25.04 19.36 -7.67
C SER A 13 -25.59 19.92 -6.34
N THR A 14 -26.24 19.10 -5.53
CA THR A 14 -26.86 19.47 -4.26
C THR A 14 -26.14 18.87 -3.03
N GLU A 15 -25.51 17.74 -3.20
CA GLU A 15 -24.81 16.98 -2.15
C GLU A 15 -23.32 16.83 -2.45
N ILE A 16 -22.51 16.50 -1.44
CA ILE A 16 -21.12 16.11 -1.65
C ILE A 16 -21.09 14.64 -2.13
N ASN A 17 -21.14 14.44 -3.45
CA ASN A 17 -21.27 13.12 -4.08
C ASN A 17 -20.49 13.02 -5.40
N VAL A 18 -19.18 12.81 -5.29
CA VAL A 18 -18.29 12.72 -6.47
C VAL A 18 -18.60 11.47 -7.31
N ARG A 19 -19.02 10.36 -6.68
CA ARG A 19 -19.41 9.14 -7.41
C ARG A 19 -20.55 9.42 -8.39
N ASP A 20 -21.57 10.18 -7.94
CA ASP A 20 -22.71 10.55 -8.78
C ASP A 20 -22.27 11.41 -9.97
N PHE A 21 -21.38 12.38 -9.74
CA PHE A 21 -20.78 13.18 -10.80
C PHE A 21 -20.08 12.31 -11.86
N VAL A 22 -19.20 11.40 -11.41
CA VAL A 22 -18.46 10.50 -12.31
C VAL A 22 -19.42 9.61 -13.09
N SER A 23 -20.40 8.99 -12.43
CA SER A 23 -21.34 8.07 -13.08
C SER A 23 -22.18 8.73 -14.18
N HIS A 24 -22.54 10.03 -14.03
CA HIS A 24 -23.31 10.78 -15.01
C HIS A 24 -22.47 11.34 -16.17
N ASN A 25 -21.19 11.62 -15.93
CA ASN A 25 -20.38 12.42 -16.85
C ASN A 25 -19.20 11.67 -17.47
N ILE A 26 -18.84 10.49 -16.98
CA ILE A 26 -17.75 9.70 -17.54
C ILE A 26 -17.99 9.35 -19.02
N THR A 27 -16.94 9.41 -19.83
CA THR A 27 -16.91 8.98 -21.22
C THR A 27 -16.06 7.72 -21.34
N PRO A 28 -16.66 6.50 -21.30
CA PRO A 28 -15.93 5.26 -21.49
C PRO A 28 -15.16 5.24 -22.81
N TYR A 29 -13.94 4.73 -22.78
CA TYR A 29 -13.09 4.64 -23.98
C TYR A 29 -12.85 3.17 -24.33
N TYR A 30 -13.18 2.80 -25.58
CA TYR A 30 -13.08 1.42 -26.09
C TYR A 30 -11.99 1.28 -27.18
N GLY A 31 -11.24 2.34 -27.44
CA GLY A 31 -10.13 2.33 -28.40
C GLY A 31 -8.82 1.83 -27.81
N ASP A 32 -7.75 2.07 -28.53
CA ASP A 32 -6.40 1.69 -28.19
C ASP A 32 -5.51 2.88 -27.78
N ALA A 33 -4.20 2.66 -27.68
CA ALA A 33 -3.20 3.64 -27.28
C ALA A 33 -2.77 4.60 -28.39
N SER A 34 -3.36 4.57 -29.59
CA SER A 34 -2.89 5.31 -30.77
C SER A 34 -3.02 6.84 -30.66
N PHE A 35 -3.86 7.35 -29.74
CA PHE A 35 -4.03 8.78 -29.49
C PHE A 35 -2.96 9.37 -28.56
N LEU A 36 -2.16 8.51 -27.90
CA LEU A 36 -1.17 8.94 -26.91
C LEU A 36 -0.04 9.74 -27.54
N GLU A 37 0.40 10.76 -26.81
CA GLU A 37 1.47 11.64 -27.22
C GLU A 37 2.72 11.46 -26.36
N GLY A 38 3.88 11.77 -26.92
CA GLY A 38 5.13 11.86 -26.18
C GLY A 38 5.17 13.08 -25.24
N PRO A 39 6.23 13.22 -24.42
CA PRO A 39 6.37 14.35 -23.52
C PRO A 39 6.61 15.65 -24.30
N THR A 40 5.95 16.74 -23.88
CA THR A 40 6.19 18.08 -24.45
C THR A 40 7.56 18.61 -24.06
N GLU A 41 8.02 19.68 -24.73
CA GLU A 41 9.29 20.33 -24.37
C GLU A 41 9.27 20.91 -22.95
N ARG A 42 8.13 21.42 -22.49
CA ARG A 42 7.98 21.88 -21.10
C ARG A 42 8.07 20.73 -20.11
N THR A 43 7.41 19.61 -20.37
CA THR A 43 7.54 18.39 -19.54
C THR A 43 8.99 17.92 -19.46
N LYS A 44 9.70 17.89 -20.60
CA LYS A 44 11.12 17.54 -20.65
C LYS A 44 11.97 18.49 -19.80
N ALA A 45 11.73 19.81 -19.90
CA ALA A 45 12.45 20.80 -19.10
C ALA A 45 12.26 20.58 -17.60
N VAL A 46 11.01 20.45 -17.15
CA VAL A 46 10.68 20.18 -15.73
C VAL A 46 11.29 18.85 -15.26
N TRP A 47 11.18 17.79 -16.09
CA TRP A 47 11.72 16.48 -15.73
C TRP A 47 13.25 16.47 -15.66
N ASN A 48 13.94 17.18 -16.56
CA ASN A 48 15.40 17.30 -16.51
C ASN A 48 15.87 17.97 -15.21
N ARG A 49 15.18 19.01 -14.72
CA ARG A 49 15.44 19.61 -13.42
C ARG A 49 15.28 18.60 -12.27
N CYS A 50 14.26 17.75 -12.36
CA CYS A 50 14.09 16.68 -11.40
C CYS A 50 15.23 15.65 -11.46
N LEU A 51 15.69 15.27 -12.66
CA LEU A 51 16.80 14.32 -12.83
C LEU A 51 18.11 14.89 -12.28
N GLU A 52 18.41 16.18 -12.45
CA GLU A 52 19.53 16.89 -11.85
C GLU A 52 19.46 16.80 -10.32
N ALA A 53 18.33 17.18 -9.73
CA ALA A 53 18.10 17.14 -8.29
C ALA A 53 18.19 15.71 -7.71
N LEU A 54 17.70 14.70 -8.45
CA LEU A 54 17.82 13.29 -8.07
C LEU A 54 19.28 12.81 -8.13
N ALA A 55 20.08 13.32 -9.06
CA ALA A 55 21.51 13.04 -9.13
C ALA A 55 22.27 13.64 -7.93
N GLU A 56 21.94 14.89 -7.56
CA GLU A 56 22.47 15.53 -6.34
C GLU A 56 22.08 14.75 -5.07
N GLU A 57 20.79 14.33 -4.98
CA GLU A 57 20.31 13.52 -3.85
C GLU A 57 21.09 12.22 -3.71
N ARG A 58 21.37 11.52 -4.82
CA ARG A 58 22.21 10.30 -4.83
C ARG A 58 23.66 10.59 -4.41
N ALA A 59 24.26 11.65 -4.91
CA ALA A 59 25.62 12.05 -4.56
C ALA A 59 25.75 12.40 -3.08
N ASN A 60 24.69 12.89 -2.45
CA ASN A 60 24.61 13.28 -1.04
C ASN A 60 24.02 12.19 -0.13
N ASN A 61 24.31 10.92 -0.40
CA ASN A 61 23.86 9.78 0.41
C ASN A 61 22.34 9.69 0.59
N GLY A 62 21.56 10.11 -0.40
CA GLY A 62 20.11 9.98 -0.45
C GLY A 62 19.33 11.14 0.19
N VAL A 63 19.98 12.24 0.56
CA VAL A 63 19.32 13.46 1.05
C VAL A 63 19.93 14.68 0.39
N ARG A 64 19.15 15.42 -0.41
CA ARG A 64 19.59 16.65 -1.07
C ARG A 64 19.68 17.82 -0.07
N SER A 65 18.59 18.07 0.64
CA SER A 65 18.53 19.07 1.70
C SER A 65 17.44 18.73 2.71
N LEU A 66 17.53 19.34 3.90
CA LEU A 66 16.58 19.07 4.97
C LEU A 66 16.34 20.34 5.81
N ASP A 67 15.11 20.53 6.25
CA ASP A 67 14.70 21.55 7.22
C ASP A 67 14.66 20.92 8.62
N ASN A 68 15.60 21.34 9.49
CA ASN A 68 15.72 20.86 10.87
C ASN A 68 15.11 21.83 11.91
N VAL A 69 14.51 22.93 11.45
CA VAL A 69 13.99 24.00 12.32
C VAL A 69 12.46 24.15 12.26
N THR A 70 11.82 23.64 11.21
CA THR A 70 10.37 23.82 10.98
C THR A 70 9.65 22.49 11.05
N VAL A 71 8.62 22.38 11.90
CA VAL A 71 7.66 21.28 11.85
C VAL A 71 6.65 21.54 10.73
N SER A 72 6.51 20.59 9.82
CA SER A 72 5.67 20.71 8.64
C SER A 72 4.18 20.84 9.00
N THR A 73 3.54 21.85 8.45
CA THR A 73 2.09 22.07 8.46
C THR A 73 1.65 22.48 7.06
N ILE A 74 0.35 22.59 6.82
CA ILE A 74 -0.19 23.01 5.51
C ILE A 74 0.43 24.33 5.03
N THR A 75 0.69 25.27 5.95
CA THR A 75 1.17 26.63 5.65
C THR A 75 2.59 26.92 6.12
N SER A 76 3.36 25.91 6.58
CA SER A 76 4.67 26.13 7.20
C SER A 76 5.76 26.64 6.28
N HIS A 77 5.68 26.34 4.99
CA HIS A 77 6.68 26.70 3.98
C HIS A 77 6.05 27.60 2.92
N LYS A 78 6.86 28.53 2.42
CA LYS A 78 6.49 29.39 1.26
C LYS A 78 6.36 28.56 -0.01
N ALA A 79 5.86 29.18 -1.08
CA ALA A 79 5.76 28.56 -2.38
C ALA A 79 7.12 28.07 -2.90
N GLY A 80 7.19 26.78 -3.26
CA GLY A 80 8.34 26.17 -3.92
C GLY A 80 8.00 25.71 -5.31
N TYR A 81 8.97 25.73 -6.21
CA TYR A 81 8.84 25.36 -7.61
C TYR A 81 9.98 24.44 -8.04
N ILE A 82 9.71 23.59 -9.05
CA ILE A 82 10.74 22.83 -9.77
C ILE A 82 11.37 23.75 -10.83
N ASP A 83 10.51 24.27 -11.71
CA ASP A 83 10.81 25.22 -12.78
C ASP A 83 9.60 26.13 -13.00
N LYS A 84 9.62 27.32 -12.42
CA LYS A 84 8.46 28.22 -12.37
C LYS A 84 7.94 28.64 -13.74
N GLU A 85 8.79 28.63 -14.76
CA GLU A 85 8.41 29.04 -16.13
C GLU A 85 7.74 27.91 -16.91
N ASN A 86 8.10 26.66 -16.61
CA ASN A 86 7.64 25.49 -17.36
C ASN A 86 6.59 24.63 -16.61
N GLU A 87 6.35 24.89 -15.32
CA GLU A 87 5.34 24.15 -14.56
C GLU A 87 3.91 24.58 -14.93
N LEU A 88 3.08 23.62 -15.32
CA LEU A 88 1.62 23.78 -15.41
C LEU A 88 0.94 23.43 -14.10
N ILE A 89 1.47 22.47 -13.37
CA ILE A 89 1.01 22.03 -12.05
C ILE A 89 2.04 22.47 -11.01
N VAL A 90 1.66 23.42 -10.17
CA VAL A 90 2.56 24.03 -9.17
C VAL A 90 2.37 23.43 -7.79
N GLY A 91 3.37 23.56 -6.96
CA GLY A 91 3.35 23.16 -5.55
C GLY A 91 4.45 22.16 -5.18
N LEU A 92 5.12 22.41 -4.05
CA LEU A 92 6.05 21.50 -3.40
C LEU A 92 5.70 21.36 -1.92
N GLN A 93 6.13 20.27 -1.30
CA GLN A 93 5.89 20.05 0.13
C GLN A 93 6.66 21.05 1.03
N THR A 94 7.75 21.61 0.49
CA THR A 94 8.56 22.67 1.11
C THR A 94 8.80 23.81 0.10
N ASP A 95 9.62 24.74 0.43
CA ASP A 95 10.06 25.85 -0.43
C ASP A 95 11.12 25.45 -1.47
N GLU A 96 11.63 24.20 -1.41
CA GLU A 96 12.70 23.72 -2.28
C GLU A 96 12.46 22.26 -2.72
N LEU A 97 12.85 21.94 -3.97
CA LEU A 97 12.75 20.61 -4.55
C LEU A 97 13.55 19.56 -3.75
N LEU A 98 12.93 18.43 -3.41
CA LEU A 98 13.48 17.30 -2.63
C LEU A 98 13.95 17.66 -1.21
N LYS A 99 13.64 18.85 -0.70
CA LYS A 99 13.95 19.21 0.68
C LYS A 99 13.02 18.48 1.65
N ARG A 100 13.62 17.81 2.61
CA ARG A 100 12.88 17.04 3.61
C ARG A 100 12.47 17.94 4.78
N ALA A 101 11.27 17.73 5.31
CA ALA A 101 10.74 18.48 6.44
C ALA A 101 10.45 17.57 7.64
N ILE A 102 10.55 18.12 8.85
CA ILE A 102 10.14 17.43 10.08
C ILE A 102 8.63 17.22 10.05
N LYS A 103 8.20 15.98 10.12
CA LYS A 103 6.78 15.63 10.25
C LYS A 103 6.38 15.47 11.71
N PRO A 104 5.11 15.70 12.06
CA PRO A 104 4.67 15.64 13.44
C PRO A 104 4.60 14.24 14.06
N PHE A 105 4.80 13.18 13.30
CA PHE A 105 4.71 11.80 13.78
C PHE A 105 5.99 11.31 14.48
N GLY A 106 5.89 10.22 15.24
CA GLY A 106 7.04 9.47 15.78
C GLY A 106 7.82 10.13 16.89
N GLY A 107 7.48 11.33 17.31
CA GLY A 107 8.11 12.04 18.43
C GLY A 107 9.55 12.47 18.22
N ILE A 108 10.14 13.06 19.26
CA ILE A 108 11.48 13.66 19.20
C ILE A 108 12.60 12.64 18.92
N ASN A 109 12.46 11.40 19.40
CA ASN A 109 13.46 10.36 19.19
C ASN A 109 13.62 9.98 17.71
N VAL A 110 12.51 9.91 16.97
CA VAL A 110 12.52 9.62 15.53
C VAL A 110 13.13 10.77 14.75
N VAL A 111 12.69 11.99 15.05
CA VAL A 111 13.19 13.23 14.42
C VAL A 111 14.69 13.40 14.67
N SER A 112 15.14 13.25 15.93
CA SER A 112 16.55 13.39 16.28
C SER A 112 17.43 12.37 15.57
N LYS A 113 17.03 11.10 15.52
CA LYS A 113 17.77 10.06 14.81
C LYS A 113 17.86 10.32 13.31
N ALA A 114 16.77 10.80 12.71
CA ALA A 114 16.75 11.14 11.29
C ALA A 114 17.65 12.35 10.96
N CYS A 115 17.64 13.40 11.78
CA CYS A 115 18.50 14.56 11.64
C CYS A 115 19.97 14.20 11.86
N HIS A 116 20.31 13.53 12.97
CA HIS A 116 21.67 13.13 13.30
C HIS A 116 22.33 12.27 12.21
N LYS A 117 21.58 11.32 11.63
CA LYS A 117 22.06 10.51 10.49
C LYS A 117 22.48 11.37 9.29
N ASN A 118 21.87 12.54 9.12
CA ASN A 118 22.18 13.48 8.03
C ASN A 118 23.14 14.60 8.47
N GLY A 119 23.82 14.44 9.61
CA GLY A 119 24.85 15.37 10.08
C GLY A 119 24.32 16.70 10.61
N VAL A 120 23.03 16.78 10.96
CA VAL A 120 22.41 17.99 11.52
C VAL A 120 21.72 17.68 12.85
N GLU A 121 21.66 18.68 13.73
CA GLU A 121 20.94 18.60 14.99
C GLU A 121 19.55 19.24 14.84
N VAL A 122 18.59 18.71 15.58
CA VAL A 122 17.24 19.29 15.66
C VAL A 122 17.29 20.62 16.42
N ASP A 123 16.63 21.64 15.91
CA ASP A 123 16.48 22.94 16.59
C ASP A 123 15.90 22.76 18.00
N ASP A 124 16.42 23.53 18.98
CA ASP A 124 16.03 23.40 20.38
C ASP A 124 14.54 23.74 20.62
N ARG A 125 13.93 24.62 19.82
CA ARG A 125 12.49 24.93 19.88
C ARG A 125 11.67 23.73 19.45
N VAL A 126 12.12 22.97 18.42
CA VAL A 126 11.46 21.75 18.00
C VAL A 126 11.56 20.69 19.09
N LYS A 127 12.74 20.52 19.71
CA LYS A 127 12.91 19.62 20.86
C LYS A 127 11.97 19.99 22.00
N ASP A 128 11.88 21.27 22.32
CA ASP A 128 11.02 21.79 23.40
C ASP A 128 9.54 21.49 23.11
N ILE A 129 9.05 21.75 21.88
CA ILE A 129 7.68 21.44 21.47
C ILE A 129 7.35 19.96 21.67
N PHE A 130 8.19 19.07 21.17
CA PHE A 130 7.97 17.62 21.25
C PHE A 130 8.15 17.05 22.66
N THR A 131 8.89 17.71 23.51
CA THR A 131 9.17 17.23 24.87
C THR A 131 8.17 17.77 25.90
N HIS A 132 7.79 19.05 25.79
CA HIS A 132 7.02 19.72 26.84
C HIS A 132 5.60 20.09 26.45
N TYR A 133 5.31 20.35 25.17
CA TYR A 133 4.01 20.87 24.72
C TYR A 133 3.20 19.87 23.92
N ARG A 134 3.82 18.83 23.41
CA ARG A 134 3.15 17.90 22.53
C ARG A 134 3.50 16.45 22.84
N LYS A 135 2.48 15.66 23.18
CA LYS A 135 2.59 14.19 23.17
C LYS A 135 2.23 13.65 21.80
N THR A 136 3.08 12.79 21.24
CA THR A 136 2.78 12.12 19.98
C THR A 136 1.99 10.84 20.22
N HIS A 137 1.33 10.32 19.18
CA HIS A 137 0.68 9.02 19.24
C HIS A 137 1.67 7.89 19.58
N ASN A 138 2.89 7.97 19.06
CA ASN A 138 3.94 7.00 19.35
C ASN A 138 4.30 6.96 20.83
N ASP A 139 4.51 8.11 21.47
CA ASP A 139 4.77 8.20 22.91
C ASP A 139 3.59 7.58 23.69
N GLY A 140 2.34 7.89 23.29
CA GLY A 140 1.14 7.35 23.91
C GLY A 140 1.07 5.81 23.82
N VAL A 141 1.38 5.24 22.67
CA VAL A 141 1.41 3.79 22.47
C VAL A 141 2.42 3.12 23.40
N PHE A 142 3.67 3.61 23.41
CA PHE A 142 4.72 3.00 24.22
C PHE A 142 4.54 3.19 25.72
N ASP A 143 3.84 4.22 26.17
CA ASP A 143 3.48 4.39 27.59
C ASP A 143 2.52 3.31 28.10
N VAL A 144 1.70 2.74 27.20
CA VAL A 144 0.59 1.85 27.58
C VAL A 144 0.85 0.38 27.19
N TYR A 145 1.80 0.08 26.34
CA TYR A 145 2.12 -1.30 25.97
C TYR A 145 2.43 -2.16 27.20
N THR A 146 1.76 -3.32 27.31
CA THR A 146 2.05 -4.34 28.30
C THR A 146 3.37 -5.05 28.01
N GLU A 147 3.95 -5.68 29.02
CA GLU A 147 5.15 -6.53 28.86
C GLU A 147 4.88 -7.71 27.91
N GLU A 148 3.67 -8.25 27.91
CA GLU A 148 3.26 -9.30 26.98
C GLU A 148 3.33 -8.83 25.54
N ILE A 149 2.71 -7.68 25.19
CA ILE A 149 2.76 -7.08 23.86
C ILE A 149 4.21 -6.81 23.45
N ARG A 150 5.01 -6.26 24.35
CA ARG A 150 6.45 -5.99 24.09
C ARG A 150 7.21 -7.28 23.76
N SER A 151 6.94 -8.36 24.49
CA SER A 151 7.55 -9.69 24.28
C SER A 151 7.16 -10.29 22.93
N PHE A 152 5.85 -10.28 22.58
CA PHE A 152 5.39 -10.77 21.27
C PHE A 152 5.99 -9.97 20.10
N ARG A 153 6.13 -8.66 20.27
CA ARG A 153 6.76 -7.76 19.30
C ARG A 153 8.27 -8.02 19.14
N SER A 154 9.01 -8.06 20.24
CA SER A 154 10.47 -8.21 20.23
C SER A 154 10.93 -9.58 19.71
N LEU A 155 10.23 -10.63 20.09
CA LEU A 155 10.52 -12.02 19.69
C LEU A 155 10.00 -12.35 18.27
N GLY A 156 9.22 -11.45 17.63
CA GLY A 156 8.81 -11.58 16.24
C GLY A 156 7.61 -12.47 15.98
N PHE A 157 6.73 -12.64 16.96
CA PHE A 157 5.40 -13.25 16.78
C PHE A 157 4.42 -12.26 16.15
N LEU A 158 4.50 -10.99 16.60
CA LEU A 158 3.83 -9.84 15.98
C LEU A 158 4.90 -8.90 15.42
N THR A 159 4.85 -8.63 14.14
CA THR A 159 5.87 -7.83 13.45
C THR A 159 5.24 -6.70 12.65
N GLY A 160 5.89 -5.52 12.66
CA GLY A 160 5.41 -4.35 11.94
C GLY A 160 4.17 -3.73 12.57
N LEU A 161 4.04 -3.78 13.91
CA LEU A 161 3.03 -3.01 14.62
C LEU A 161 3.17 -1.54 14.24
N PRO A 162 2.07 -0.84 13.89
CA PRO A 162 2.12 0.53 13.37
C PRO A 162 2.27 1.58 14.47
N ASP A 163 3.18 1.35 15.42
CA ASP A 163 3.41 2.25 16.57
C ASP A 163 3.83 3.66 16.14
N ASN A 164 4.59 3.74 15.05
CA ASN A 164 5.21 4.96 14.53
C ASN A 164 4.56 5.47 13.25
N TYR A 165 3.42 4.90 12.86
CA TYR A 165 2.75 5.27 11.61
C TYR A 165 1.71 6.36 11.80
N ALA A 166 1.09 6.77 10.69
CA ALA A 166 -0.10 7.57 10.66
C ALA A 166 -1.28 6.88 11.38
N ARG A 167 -2.33 7.65 11.64
CA ARG A 167 -3.61 7.18 12.20
C ARG A 167 -4.15 5.94 11.49
N GLY A 168 -3.94 5.88 10.17
CA GLY A 168 -4.37 4.77 9.35
C GLY A 168 -4.07 5.00 7.88
N ARG A 169 -4.55 4.10 7.04
CA ARG A 169 -4.65 4.31 5.59
C ARG A 169 -5.93 5.11 5.35
N ILE A 170 -5.76 6.30 4.79
CA ILE A 170 -6.87 7.23 4.53
C ILE A 170 -6.75 7.68 3.09
N ILE A 171 -7.75 7.34 2.27
CA ILE A 171 -7.89 7.94 0.94
C ILE A 171 -8.82 9.13 1.09
N GLY A 172 -8.25 10.33 1.21
CA GLY A 172 -9.02 11.57 1.12
C GLY A 172 -9.62 11.67 -0.29
N ASP A 173 -10.88 12.08 -0.39
CA ASP A 173 -11.46 12.32 -1.69
C ASP A 173 -10.99 13.67 -2.24
N TYR A 174 -9.78 13.68 -2.79
CA TYR A 174 -9.12 14.89 -3.33
C TYR A 174 -9.90 15.51 -4.49
N ARG A 175 -10.78 14.74 -5.16
CA ARG A 175 -11.68 15.18 -6.21
C ARG A 175 -12.71 16.20 -5.70
N ARG A 176 -13.06 16.13 -4.39
CA ARG A 176 -14.01 17.06 -3.75
C ARG A 176 -13.54 18.51 -3.87
N MET A 177 -12.23 18.76 -3.73
CA MET A 177 -11.72 20.13 -3.86
C MET A 177 -11.92 20.66 -5.29
N ALA A 178 -11.67 19.85 -6.32
CA ALA A 178 -11.86 20.26 -7.70
C ALA A 178 -13.35 20.44 -8.05
N LEU A 179 -14.22 19.57 -7.58
CA LEU A 179 -15.65 19.60 -7.91
C LEU A 179 -16.43 20.70 -7.17
N TYR A 180 -16.08 20.98 -5.91
CA TYR A 180 -16.88 21.85 -5.03
C TYR A 180 -16.19 23.15 -4.62
N GLY A 181 -14.85 23.17 -4.61
CA GLY A 181 -14.09 24.24 -3.96
C GLY A 181 -14.16 24.19 -2.44
N ILE A 182 -13.21 24.85 -1.79
CA ILE A 182 -13.05 24.80 -0.34
C ILE A 182 -14.23 25.44 0.39
N ASP A 183 -14.81 26.53 -0.13
CA ASP A 183 -15.89 27.22 0.58
C ASP A 183 -17.13 26.33 0.74
N ARG A 184 -17.51 25.57 -0.29
CA ARG A 184 -18.61 24.60 -0.21
C ARG A 184 -18.29 23.45 0.77
N LEU A 185 -17.03 22.99 0.79
CA LEU A 185 -16.60 21.94 1.75
C LEU A 185 -16.63 22.43 3.18
N ILE A 186 -16.25 23.68 3.46
CA ILE A 186 -16.35 24.29 4.78
C ILE A 186 -17.83 24.35 5.24
N GLU A 187 -18.74 24.80 4.37
CA GLU A 187 -20.16 24.86 4.70
C GLU A 187 -20.74 23.47 4.98
N ALA A 188 -20.36 22.43 4.20
CA ALA A 188 -20.77 21.07 4.47
C ALA A 188 -20.27 20.57 5.84
N LYS A 189 -19.01 20.83 6.19
CA LYS A 189 -18.47 20.45 7.52
C LYS A 189 -19.11 21.24 8.67
N LYS A 190 -19.48 22.49 8.45
CA LYS A 190 -20.26 23.27 9.45
C LYS A 190 -21.67 22.70 9.64
N GLU A 191 -22.29 22.23 8.56
CA GLU A 191 -23.58 21.55 8.63
C GLU A 191 -23.47 20.25 9.41
N ASP A 192 -22.46 19.42 9.10
CA ASP A 192 -22.16 18.22 9.87
C ASP A 192 -22.01 18.53 11.36
N LEU A 193 -21.24 19.58 11.70
CA LEU A 193 -21.04 20.00 13.08
C LEU A 193 -22.35 20.41 13.77
N ARG A 194 -23.26 21.09 13.07
CA ARG A 194 -24.60 21.42 13.58
C ARG A 194 -25.45 20.15 13.82
N ASN A 195 -25.32 19.16 12.97
CA ASN A 195 -26.07 17.91 13.01
C ASN A 195 -25.56 16.92 14.08
N LEU A 196 -24.33 17.10 14.59
CA LEU A 196 -23.76 16.30 15.67
C LEU A 196 -24.39 16.69 17.03
N THR A 197 -25.66 16.39 17.21
CA THR A 197 -26.49 16.68 18.41
C THR A 197 -26.60 15.47 19.33
N GLY A 198 -27.27 15.62 20.49
CA GLY A 198 -27.49 14.57 21.48
C GLY A 198 -26.47 14.63 22.64
N PRO A 199 -26.43 13.61 23.52
CA PRO A 199 -25.57 13.61 24.70
C PRO A 199 -24.09 13.79 24.35
N MET A 200 -23.42 14.68 25.08
CA MET A 200 -21.98 14.97 24.90
C MET A 200 -21.12 13.90 25.59
N THR A 201 -21.15 12.70 25.03
CA THR A 201 -20.21 11.62 25.39
C THR A 201 -18.81 11.96 24.91
N GLU A 202 -17.79 11.30 25.47
CA GLU A 202 -16.39 11.47 25.03
C GLU A 202 -16.25 11.31 23.49
N ALA A 203 -16.82 10.27 22.91
CA ALA A 203 -16.78 10.04 21.47
C ALA A 203 -17.39 11.18 20.66
N ARG A 204 -18.51 11.76 21.12
CA ARG A 204 -19.15 12.89 20.44
C ARG A 204 -18.35 14.17 20.59
N ILE A 205 -17.81 14.45 21.77
CA ILE A 205 -16.95 15.61 22.02
C ILE A 205 -15.73 15.55 21.10
N ARG A 206 -15.06 14.39 21.05
CA ARG A 206 -13.91 14.16 20.19
C ARG A 206 -14.24 14.33 18.71
N LEU A 207 -15.37 13.79 18.25
CA LEU A 207 -15.79 13.94 16.84
C LEU A 207 -16.08 15.40 16.49
N ARG A 208 -16.73 16.15 17.38
CA ARG A 208 -17.00 17.58 17.16
C ARG A 208 -15.71 18.41 17.11
N GLU A 209 -14.76 18.13 18.01
CA GLU A 209 -13.43 18.73 18.00
C GLU A 209 -12.70 18.44 16.66
N GLU A 210 -12.73 17.20 16.21
CA GLU A 210 -12.12 16.75 14.96
C GLU A 210 -12.71 17.48 13.75
N VAL A 211 -14.04 17.64 13.67
CA VAL A 211 -14.69 18.39 12.58
C VAL A 211 -14.28 19.87 12.61
N ALA A 212 -14.16 20.47 13.79
CA ALA A 212 -13.69 21.86 13.93
C ALA A 212 -12.24 22.01 13.41
N GLU A 213 -11.37 21.03 13.70
CA GLU A 213 -9.98 21.00 13.17
C GLU A 213 -9.94 20.76 11.65
N GLN A 214 -10.86 19.96 11.09
CA GLN A 214 -11.00 19.78 9.65
C GLN A 214 -11.40 21.08 8.94
N ILE A 215 -12.32 21.85 9.52
CA ILE A 215 -12.69 23.18 8.99
C ILE A 215 -11.49 24.13 9.00
N LYS A 216 -10.66 24.07 10.03
CA LYS A 216 -9.43 24.86 10.11
C LYS A 216 -8.41 24.43 9.04
N ALA A 217 -8.22 23.13 8.83
CA ALA A 217 -7.37 22.61 7.77
C ALA A 217 -7.82 23.06 6.37
N LEU A 218 -9.13 23.07 6.09
CA LEU A 218 -9.66 23.60 4.84
C LEU A 218 -9.32 25.09 4.64
N LYS A 219 -9.40 25.90 5.71
CA LYS A 219 -8.96 27.31 5.65
C LYS A 219 -7.47 27.44 5.39
N ASP A 220 -6.66 26.60 6.03
CA ASP A 220 -5.22 26.59 5.80
C ASP A 220 -4.86 26.18 4.36
N MET A 221 -5.65 25.28 3.73
CA MET A 221 -5.52 24.97 2.31
C MET A 221 -5.78 26.17 1.39
N LYS A 222 -6.73 27.05 1.73
CA LYS A 222 -6.94 28.31 0.98
C LYS A 222 -5.69 29.18 1.04
N VAL A 223 -5.13 29.38 2.24
CA VAL A 223 -3.88 30.15 2.43
C VAL A 223 -2.72 29.52 1.64
N MET A 224 -2.60 28.20 1.66
CA MET A 224 -1.60 27.51 0.85
C MET A 224 -1.80 27.79 -0.66
N GLY A 225 -3.04 27.77 -1.15
CA GLY A 225 -3.37 28.11 -2.52
C GLY A 225 -2.95 29.54 -2.89
N GLU A 226 -3.19 30.50 -2.00
CA GLU A 226 -2.82 31.91 -2.18
C GLU A 226 -1.32 32.10 -2.36
N TYR A 227 -0.46 31.26 -1.73
CA TYR A 227 0.99 31.30 -1.94
C TYR A 227 1.40 31.05 -3.40
N TYR A 228 0.56 30.33 -4.15
CA TYR A 228 0.75 30.00 -5.56
C TYR A 228 -0.14 30.83 -6.50
N GLY A 229 -0.89 31.81 -5.96
CA GLY A 229 -1.84 32.61 -6.74
C GLY A 229 -3.08 31.85 -7.18
N LEU A 230 -3.46 30.77 -6.49
CA LEU A 230 -4.60 29.91 -6.81
C LEU A 230 -5.80 30.26 -5.93
N ASP A 231 -6.98 30.44 -6.53
CA ASP A 231 -8.24 30.61 -5.81
C ASP A 231 -8.94 29.25 -5.62
N LEU A 232 -8.55 28.53 -4.57
CA LEU A 232 -9.13 27.24 -4.19
C LEU A 232 -10.51 27.35 -3.52
N SER A 233 -11.04 28.57 -3.30
CA SER A 233 -12.35 28.77 -2.70
C SER A 233 -13.50 28.22 -3.55
N ARG A 234 -13.33 28.23 -4.86
CA ARG A 234 -14.29 27.85 -5.89
C ARG A 234 -13.96 26.50 -6.56
N PRO A 235 -14.92 25.86 -7.24
CA PRO A 235 -14.65 24.68 -8.06
C PRO A 235 -13.70 24.98 -9.23
N ALA A 236 -13.09 23.92 -9.77
CA ALA A 236 -12.32 23.96 -11.00
C ALA A 236 -13.23 24.07 -12.22
N TYR A 237 -12.81 24.85 -13.21
CA TYR A 237 -13.56 25.04 -14.45
C TYR A 237 -12.85 24.52 -15.70
N THR A 238 -11.55 24.26 -15.61
CA THR A 238 -10.73 23.72 -16.70
C THR A 238 -10.05 22.43 -16.29
N ALA A 239 -9.56 21.65 -17.25
CA ALA A 239 -8.80 20.44 -16.99
C ALA A 239 -7.53 20.75 -16.17
N GLN A 240 -6.83 21.83 -16.49
CA GLN A 240 -5.65 22.25 -15.73
C GLN A 240 -6.00 22.57 -14.27
N GLU A 241 -7.07 23.32 -14.04
CA GLU A 241 -7.54 23.60 -12.67
C GLU A 241 -7.95 22.33 -11.94
N ALA A 242 -8.66 21.41 -12.62
CA ALA A 242 -9.06 20.15 -11.99
C ALA A 242 -7.86 19.32 -11.49
N VAL A 243 -6.83 19.18 -12.31
CA VAL A 243 -5.58 18.50 -11.91
C VAL A 243 -4.89 19.27 -10.79
N GLN A 244 -4.81 20.60 -10.89
CA GLN A 244 -4.14 21.46 -9.89
C GLN A 244 -4.87 21.41 -8.54
N TRP A 245 -6.21 21.47 -8.50
CA TRP A 245 -6.99 21.39 -7.25
C TRP A 245 -6.86 20.02 -6.57
N VAL A 246 -6.95 18.93 -7.36
CA VAL A 246 -6.69 17.58 -6.87
C VAL A 246 -5.29 17.49 -6.27
N TYR A 247 -4.28 18.01 -6.95
CA TYR A 247 -2.91 18.00 -6.45
C TYR A 247 -2.74 18.85 -5.19
N MET A 248 -3.36 20.05 -5.10
CA MET A 248 -3.27 20.89 -3.90
C MET A 248 -3.91 20.21 -2.67
N ALA A 249 -5.03 19.52 -2.86
CA ALA A 249 -5.65 18.74 -1.81
C ALA A 249 -4.73 17.60 -1.32
N TYR A 250 -4.11 16.89 -2.23
CA TYR A 250 -3.12 15.86 -1.94
C TYR A 250 -1.86 16.44 -1.26
N LEU A 251 -1.35 17.56 -1.76
CA LEU A 251 -0.17 18.23 -1.21
C LEU A 251 -0.39 18.66 0.25
N ALA A 252 -1.56 19.19 0.59
CA ALA A 252 -1.90 19.54 1.96
C ALA A 252 -1.80 18.32 2.89
N ALA A 253 -2.32 17.17 2.47
CA ALA A 253 -2.21 15.91 3.21
C ALA A 253 -0.74 15.45 3.34
N VAL A 254 0.06 15.53 2.27
CA VAL A 254 1.48 15.20 2.27
C VAL A 254 2.29 16.07 3.25
N LYS A 255 1.91 17.33 3.42
CA LYS A 255 2.58 18.24 4.36
C LYS A 255 2.37 17.86 5.83
N GLU A 256 1.27 17.20 6.15
CA GLU A 256 0.97 16.72 7.50
C GLU A 256 1.42 15.29 7.76
N GLN A 257 1.27 14.40 6.78
CA GLN A 257 1.51 12.97 6.93
C GLN A 257 2.87 12.53 6.40
N ASP A 258 3.41 11.46 6.97
CA ASP A 258 4.72 10.89 6.61
C ASP A 258 4.62 9.76 5.55
N GLY A 259 3.60 9.78 4.72
CA GLY A 259 3.48 8.83 3.62
C GLY A 259 3.14 7.40 4.03
N ALA A 260 2.43 7.21 5.12
CA ALA A 260 1.89 5.90 5.44
C ALA A 260 0.62 5.66 4.62
N ALA A 261 0.82 5.35 3.32
CA ALA A 261 -0.22 5.13 2.33
C ALA A 261 -0.98 6.39 1.91
N MET A 262 -0.33 7.22 1.13
CA MET A 262 -0.88 8.44 0.55
C MET A 262 -1.55 8.17 -0.81
N SER A 263 -2.49 7.22 -0.85
CA SER A 263 -3.17 6.83 -2.10
C SER A 263 -4.09 7.93 -2.61
N LEU A 264 -4.15 8.06 -3.95
CA LEU A 264 -5.02 9.03 -4.64
C LEU A 264 -6.47 8.53 -4.76
N GLY A 265 -6.64 7.23 -4.89
CA GLY A 265 -7.93 6.60 -5.13
C GLY A 265 -8.13 6.28 -6.61
N ASN A 266 -9.10 6.89 -7.25
CA ASN A 266 -9.37 6.81 -8.69
C ASN A 266 -9.64 8.22 -9.19
N VAL A 267 -8.58 8.99 -9.44
CA VAL A 267 -8.69 10.37 -9.93
C VAL A 267 -8.72 10.44 -11.46
N SER A 268 -8.19 9.41 -12.13
CA SER A 268 -8.08 9.36 -13.60
C SER A 268 -9.43 9.49 -14.30
N SER A 269 -10.44 8.73 -13.87
CA SER A 269 -11.79 8.79 -14.44
C SER A 269 -12.50 10.14 -14.18
N PHE A 270 -12.21 10.79 -13.06
CA PHE A 270 -12.73 12.11 -12.73
C PHE A 270 -12.06 13.22 -13.59
N LEU A 271 -10.73 13.21 -13.67
CA LEU A 271 -9.98 14.21 -14.43
C LEU A 271 -10.28 14.13 -15.93
N ASP A 272 -10.53 12.92 -16.44
CA ASP A 272 -10.90 12.69 -17.83
C ASP A 272 -12.16 13.47 -18.24
N ILE A 273 -13.13 13.60 -17.34
CA ILE A 273 -14.38 14.32 -17.62
C ILE A 273 -14.10 15.78 -18.02
N TYR A 274 -13.19 16.45 -17.34
CA TYR A 274 -12.78 17.81 -17.67
C TYR A 274 -11.96 17.85 -18.97
N MET A 275 -11.06 16.89 -19.17
CA MET A 275 -10.23 16.81 -20.37
C MET A 275 -11.08 16.56 -21.62
N GLU A 276 -11.99 15.58 -21.59
CA GLU A 276 -12.88 15.28 -22.72
C GLU A 276 -13.82 16.44 -23.03
N TYR A 277 -14.29 17.15 -22.02
CA TYR A 277 -15.07 18.37 -22.25
C TYR A 277 -14.27 19.41 -23.04
N GLU A 278 -13.04 19.75 -22.63
CA GLU A 278 -12.22 20.76 -23.30
C GLU A 278 -11.69 20.27 -24.66
N LEU A 279 -11.34 18.99 -24.80
CA LEU A 279 -10.99 18.35 -26.07
C LEU A 279 -12.15 18.46 -27.06
N SER A 280 -13.40 18.18 -26.62
CA SER A 280 -14.60 18.30 -27.46
C SER A 280 -14.88 19.76 -27.94
N LYS A 281 -14.41 20.76 -27.20
CA LYS A 281 -14.50 22.16 -27.53
C LYS A 281 -13.30 22.67 -28.36
N GLY A 282 -12.26 21.84 -28.49
CA GLY A 282 -11.01 22.24 -29.16
C GLY A 282 -10.21 23.29 -28.37
N THR A 283 -10.46 23.45 -27.07
CA THR A 283 -9.72 24.39 -26.20
C THR A 283 -8.40 23.84 -25.72
N ILE A 284 -8.25 22.51 -25.67
CA ILE A 284 -6.99 21.82 -25.44
C ILE A 284 -6.74 20.76 -26.52
N THR A 285 -5.50 20.25 -26.58
CA THR A 285 -5.09 19.16 -27.46
C THR A 285 -4.80 17.88 -26.66
N GLU A 286 -4.71 16.72 -27.32
CA GLU A 286 -4.29 15.47 -26.69
C GLU A 286 -2.90 15.60 -26.04
N SER A 287 -1.97 16.31 -26.72
CA SER A 287 -0.64 16.60 -26.18
C SER A 287 -0.70 17.42 -24.89
N PHE A 288 -1.58 18.42 -24.80
CA PHE A 288 -1.76 19.22 -23.58
C PHE A 288 -2.39 18.41 -22.45
N ALA A 289 -3.37 17.55 -22.77
CA ALA A 289 -3.97 16.64 -21.78
C ALA A 289 -2.93 15.66 -21.22
N GLN A 290 -2.06 15.11 -22.08
CA GLN A 290 -0.94 14.26 -21.63
C GLN A 290 0.04 15.05 -20.75
N GLU A 291 0.38 16.29 -21.15
CA GLU A 291 1.29 17.16 -20.39
C GLU A 291 0.80 17.43 -18.97
N LEU A 292 -0.50 17.65 -18.77
CA LEU A 292 -1.08 17.83 -17.43
C LEU A 292 -0.87 16.59 -16.54
N ILE A 293 -1.05 15.39 -17.09
CA ILE A 293 -0.86 14.13 -16.34
C ILE A 293 0.63 13.86 -16.10
N ASP A 294 1.49 14.10 -17.09
CA ASP A 294 2.94 13.95 -16.91
C ASP A 294 3.44 14.86 -15.79
N GLN A 295 3.06 16.13 -15.77
CA GLN A 295 3.49 17.07 -14.73
C GLN A 295 2.87 16.74 -13.37
N PHE A 296 1.64 16.25 -13.32
CA PHE A 296 1.04 15.75 -12.08
C PHE A 296 1.85 14.57 -11.51
N VAL A 297 2.20 13.60 -12.35
CA VAL A 297 3.01 12.44 -11.94
C VAL A 297 4.41 12.86 -11.51
N ILE A 298 5.04 13.83 -12.16
CA ILE A 298 6.32 14.41 -11.71
C ILE A 298 6.19 14.90 -10.27
N LYS A 299 5.14 15.64 -9.93
CA LYS A 299 4.92 16.13 -8.55
C LYS A 299 4.82 14.99 -7.54
N LEU A 300 4.10 13.91 -7.88
CA LEU A 300 3.99 12.75 -7.00
C LEU A 300 5.33 12.04 -6.76
N ARG A 301 6.19 11.95 -7.79
CA ARG A 301 7.53 11.35 -7.70
C ARG A 301 8.52 12.18 -6.89
N MET A 302 8.28 13.47 -6.71
CA MET A 302 9.21 14.39 -6.03
C MET A 302 8.93 14.57 -4.53
N VAL A 303 7.95 13.89 -3.97
CA VAL A 303 7.69 13.89 -2.52
C VAL A 303 8.82 13.18 -1.78
N ARG A 304 9.23 13.74 -0.63
CA ARG A 304 10.25 13.17 0.26
C ARG A 304 9.83 13.26 1.71
N HIS A 305 10.28 12.27 2.50
CA HIS A 305 10.02 12.23 3.93
C HIS A 305 11.33 12.16 4.72
N LEU A 306 11.36 12.76 5.91
CA LEU A 306 12.47 12.65 6.84
C LEU A 306 12.20 11.48 7.79
N ARG A 307 12.82 10.34 7.52
CA ARG A 307 12.62 9.08 8.26
C ARG A 307 13.94 8.54 8.81
N MET A 308 13.84 7.66 9.80
CA MET A 308 15.01 6.93 10.31
C MET A 308 15.58 5.99 9.24
N GLN A 309 16.91 5.83 9.24
CA GLN A 309 17.62 4.95 8.31
C GLN A 309 17.09 3.51 8.36
N SER A 310 16.89 2.97 9.55
CA SER A 310 16.35 1.60 9.72
C SER A 310 14.98 1.39 9.08
N TYR A 311 14.19 2.45 8.95
CA TYR A 311 12.93 2.42 8.22
C TYR A 311 13.17 2.42 6.71
N ASN A 312 14.04 3.30 6.23
CA ASN A 312 14.39 3.38 4.82
C ASN A 312 15.04 2.07 4.30
N ASP A 313 15.83 1.40 5.13
CA ASP A 313 16.47 0.12 4.79
C ASP A 313 15.44 -1.00 4.54
N ILE A 314 14.34 -1.01 5.31
CA ILE A 314 13.27 -1.99 5.14
C ILE A 314 12.49 -1.74 3.84
N PHE A 315 12.28 -0.48 3.45
CA PHE A 315 11.38 -0.10 2.37
C PHE A 315 12.07 0.35 1.08
N ALA A 316 13.39 0.19 0.98
CA ALA A 316 14.21 0.65 -0.15
C ALA A 316 14.08 2.16 -0.39
N GLY A 317 14.15 2.95 0.66
CA GLY A 317 14.04 4.41 0.66
C GLY A 317 12.84 4.92 1.47
N ASP A 318 12.30 6.04 1.05
CA ASP A 318 11.18 6.72 1.72
C ASP A 318 9.90 6.78 0.85
N PRO A 319 9.30 5.62 0.51
CA PRO A 319 8.12 5.60 -0.36
C PRO A 319 6.96 6.36 0.28
N THR A 320 6.17 7.00 -0.56
CA THR A 320 4.92 7.68 -0.20
C THR A 320 3.74 6.71 -0.25
N TRP A 321 3.92 5.57 -0.95
CA TRP A 321 2.86 4.62 -1.31
C TRP A 321 1.65 5.31 -1.92
N VAL A 322 1.93 6.22 -2.85
CA VAL A 322 0.92 6.89 -3.64
C VAL A 322 0.39 5.91 -4.69
N THR A 323 -0.85 5.48 -4.52
CA THR A 323 -1.52 4.54 -5.41
C THR A 323 -2.62 5.24 -6.18
N GLU A 324 -2.62 5.11 -7.50
CA GLU A 324 -3.72 5.48 -8.38
C GLU A 324 -4.33 4.23 -8.97
N SER A 325 -5.66 4.11 -8.85
CA SER A 325 -6.42 2.97 -9.38
C SER A 325 -6.98 3.32 -10.74
N LEU A 326 -6.67 2.51 -11.76
CA LEU A 326 -7.04 2.73 -13.16
C LEU A 326 -8.07 1.70 -13.62
N GLY A 327 -9.00 2.09 -14.44
CA GLY A 327 -9.98 1.17 -15.03
C GLY A 327 -11.04 0.71 -14.03
N GLY A 328 -11.41 -0.56 -14.10
CA GLY A 328 -12.55 -1.10 -13.37
C GLY A 328 -13.88 -0.81 -14.06
N ARG A 329 -15.00 -1.12 -13.38
CA ARG A 329 -16.36 -0.99 -13.92
C ARG A 329 -17.28 -0.28 -12.93
N LEU A 330 -18.30 0.39 -13.46
CA LEU A 330 -19.44 0.86 -12.67
C LEU A 330 -20.41 -0.30 -12.38
N ASN A 331 -21.22 -0.13 -11.34
CA ASN A 331 -22.23 -1.15 -10.97
C ASN A 331 -23.33 -1.34 -12.03
N ASP A 332 -23.47 -0.39 -12.95
CA ASP A 332 -24.38 -0.50 -14.11
C ASP A 332 -23.76 -1.25 -15.31
N GLY A 333 -22.54 -1.76 -15.17
CA GLY A 333 -21.83 -2.54 -16.18
C GLY A 333 -20.94 -1.74 -17.13
N ARG A 334 -21.02 -0.41 -17.17
CA ARG A 334 -20.12 0.41 -17.99
C ARG A 334 -18.67 0.32 -17.46
N THR A 335 -17.70 0.34 -18.36
CA THR A 335 -16.31 0.45 -17.97
C THR A 335 -15.97 1.86 -17.44
N LYS A 336 -15.06 1.94 -16.48
CA LYS A 336 -14.42 3.20 -16.05
C LYS A 336 -13.09 3.48 -16.76
N VAL A 337 -12.72 2.67 -17.73
CA VAL A 337 -11.57 2.95 -18.59
C VAL A 337 -11.87 4.20 -19.41
N THR A 338 -10.97 5.18 -19.33
CA THR A 338 -11.01 6.43 -20.06
C THR A 338 -9.67 6.66 -20.76
N LYS A 339 -9.57 7.65 -21.65
CA LYS A 339 -8.30 8.05 -22.24
C LYS A 339 -7.26 8.42 -21.16
N THR A 340 -7.69 9.00 -20.05
CA THR A 340 -6.78 9.37 -18.95
C THR A 340 -6.25 8.15 -18.20
N SER A 341 -6.94 7.00 -18.22
CA SER A 341 -6.36 5.73 -17.75
C SER A 341 -5.10 5.36 -18.55
N PHE A 342 -5.15 5.50 -19.88
CA PHE A 342 -3.99 5.31 -20.76
C PHE A 342 -2.91 6.37 -20.52
N ARG A 343 -3.30 7.66 -20.33
CA ARG A 343 -2.33 8.75 -20.09
C ARG A 343 -1.49 8.53 -18.84
N PHE A 344 -2.08 8.00 -17.77
CA PHE A 344 -1.32 7.62 -16.58
C PHE A 344 -0.30 6.50 -16.86
N LEU A 345 -0.68 5.48 -17.61
CA LEU A 345 0.25 4.42 -18.02
C LEU A 345 1.36 4.97 -18.93
N GLN A 346 1.03 5.89 -19.82
CA GLN A 346 2.00 6.54 -20.73
C GLN A 346 3.09 7.30 -19.98
N THR A 347 2.84 7.78 -18.76
CA THR A 347 3.87 8.44 -17.95
C THR A 347 5.08 7.54 -17.66
N LEU A 348 4.92 6.22 -17.70
CA LEU A 348 6.00 5.25 -17.54
C LEU A 348 6.95 5.23 -18.74
N TYR A 349 6.48 5.65 -19.90
CA TYR A 349 7.33 5.86 -21.08
C TYR A 349 7.86 7.30 -21.13
N ASN A 350 7.01 8.30 -20.88
CA ASN A 350 7.39 9.72 -20.98
C ASN A 350 8.43 10.14 -19.92
N LEU A 351 8.36 9.56 -18.69
CA LEU A 351 9.21 9.90 -17.56
C LEU A 351 10.11 8.71 -17.13
N GLY A 352 10.00 7.58 -17.80
CA GLY A 352 10.66 6.33 -17.46
C GLY A 352 9.98 5.54 -16.32
N PRO A 353 10.31 4.23 -16.20
CA PRO A 353 9.80 3.35 -15.17
C PRO A 353 10.00 3.92 -13.77
N SER A 354 9.03 3.69 -12.88
CA SER A 354 9.09 4.19 -11.50
C SER A 354 8.21 3.34 -10.59
N PRO A 355 8.63 3.12 -9.33
CA PRO A 355 7.78 2.49 -8.34
C PRO A 355 6.57 3.34 -7.93
N GLU A 356 6.63 4.65 -8.12
CA GLU A 356 5.56 5.59 -7.74
C GLU A 356 5.21 6.59 -8.86
N PRO A 357 3.93 6.95 -9.00
CA PRO A 357 2.78 6.37 -8.32
C PRO A 357 2.65 4.87 -8.58
N ASN A 358 2.19 4.11 -7.57
CA ASN A 358 1.86 2.70 -7.72
C ASN A 358 0.57 2.58 -8.55
N LEU A 359 0.70 2.44 -9.86
CA LEU A 359 -0.43 2.32 -10.77
C LEU A 359 -1.05 0.93 -10.63
N THR A 360 -2.29 0.89 -10.18
CA THR A 360 -3.04 -0.34 -9.95
C THR A 360 -4.20 -0.44 -10.92
N VAL A 361 -4.18 -1.43 -11.78
CA VAL A 361 -5.27 -1.69 -12.71
C VAL A 361 -6.35 -2.52 -12.02
N LEU A 362 -7.55 -1.97 -11.94
CA LEU A 362 -8.74 -2.68 -11.47
C LEU A 362 -9.23 -3.56 -12.63
N TRP A 363 -8.78 -4.81 -12.61
CA TRP A 363 -8.93 -5.74 -13.73
C TRP A 363 -10.29 -6.44 -13.72
N SER A 364 -10.86 -6.54 -14.90
CA SER A 364 -11.99 -7.43 -15.23
C SER A 364 -11.74 -7.99 -16.63
N PRO A 365 -12.08 -9.26 -16.92
CA PRO A 365 -12.07 -9.79 -18.28
C PRO A 365 -12.94 -8.97 -19.25
N GLU A 366 -13.91 -8.23 -18.74
CA GLU A 366 -14.84 -7.37 -19.48
C GLU A 366 -14.31 -5.96 -19.79
N LEU A 367 -13.05 -5.65 -19.44
CA LEU A 367 -12.43 -4.39 -19.82
C LEU A 367 -12.20 -4.32 -21.33
N PRO A 368 -12.16 -3.11 -21.93
CA PRO A 368 -11.81 -2.92 -23.34
C PRO A 368 -10.48 -3.62 -23.71
N GLU A 369 -10.48 -4.36 -24.80
CA GLU A 369 -9.33 -5.17 -25.24
C GLU A 369 -8.07 -4.32 -25.41
N GLY A 370 -8.16 -3.18 -26.13
CA GLY A 370 -7.01 -2.30 -26.32
C GLY A 370 -6.42 -1.76 -24.99
N PHE A 371 -7.23 -1.64 -23.94
CA PHE A 371 -6.71 -1.29 -22.62
C PHE A 371 -5.98 -2.45 -21.94
N LYS A 372 -6.54 -3.67 -22.02
CA LYS A 372 -5.90 -4.88 -21.49
C LYS A 372 -4.54 -5.14 -22.14
N GLU A 373 -4.49 -5.04 -23.48
CA GLU A 373 -3.26 -5.19 -24.26
C GLU A 373 -2.22 -4.14 -23.88
N PHE A 374 -2.63 -2.86 -23.74
CA PHE A 374 -1.71 -1.80 -23.34
C PHE A 374 -1.18 -2.00 -21.92
N CYS A 375 -2.02 -2.41 -20.97
CA CYS A 375 -1.57 -2.77 -19.61
C CYS A 375 -0.56 -3.92 -19.62
N ALA A 376 -0.81 -4.99 -20.39
CA ALA A 376 0.11 -6.10 -20.53
C ALA A 376 1.45 -5.67 -21.12
N LYS A 377 1.43 -4.85 -22.19
CA LYS A 377 2.65 -4.28 -22.79
C LYS A 377 3.43 -3.46 -21.77
N VAL A 378 2.79 -2.55 -21.04
CA VAL A 378 3.44 -1.74 -20.01
C VAL A 378 4.06 -2.61 -18.91
N SER A 379 3.40 -3.70 -18.49
CA SER A 379 3.99 -4.65 -17.53
C SER A 379 5.23 -5.36 -18.08
N ILE A 380 5.19 -5.79 -19.33
CA ILE A 380 6.33 -6.44 -20.00
C ILE A 380 7.52 -5.48 -20.08
N ASP A 381 7.26 -4.22 -20.45
CA ASP A 381 8.32 -3.23 -20.68
C ASP A 381 8.91 -2.65 -19.39
N THR A 382 8.10 -2.54 -18.31
CA THR A 382 8.48 -1.68 -17.16
C THR A 382 8.43 -2.36 -15.79
N SER A 383 7.69 -3.46 -15.62
CA SER A 383 7.39 -4.08 -14.32
C SER A 383 6.88 -3.08 -13.25
N SER A 384 6.20 -2.00 -13.66
CA SER A 384 5.85 -0.86 -12.79
C SER A 384 4.39 -0.84 -12.34
N ILE A 385 3.53 -1.71 -12.85
CA ILE A 385 2.09 -1.74 -12.52
C ILE A 385 1.67 -3.04 -11.86
N GLN A 386 0.52 -3.02 -11.20
CA GLN A 386 -0.10 -4.20 -10.59
C GLN A 386 -1.58 -4.28 -10.96
N TYR A 387 -2.18 -5.42 -10.65
CA TYR A 387 -3.56 -5.74 -11.01
C TYR A 387 -4.36 -6.23 -9.81
N GLU A 388 -5.63 -5.81 -9.72
CA GLU A 388 -6.56 -6.30 -8.71
C GLU A 388 -7.91 -6.61 -9.32
N ASN A 389 -8.56 -7.65 -8.82
CA ASN A 389 -9.83 -8.18 -9.34
C ASN A 389 -11.00 -7.25 -9.01
N ASP A 390 -11.39 -6.40 -9.96
CA ASP A 390 -12.50 -5.46 -9.81
C ASP A 390 -13.85 -6.16 -9.57
N ASP A 391 -14.12 -7.21 -10.31
CA ASP A 391 -15.40 -7.91 -10.21
C ASP A 391 -15.59 -8.56 -8.84
N LEU A 392 -14.54 -9.23 -8.33
CA LEU A 392 -14.52 -9.83 -7.00
C LEU A 392 -14.69 -8.79 -5.89
N MET A 393 -13.97 -7.69 -5.99
CA MET A 393 -14.03 -6.63 -4.98
C MET A 393 -15.39 -5.93 -4.98
N ARG A 394 -15.94 -5.61 -6.15
CA ARG A 394 -17.29 -5.02 -6.26
C ARG A 394 -18.37 -5.98 -5.75
N GLU A 395 -18.28 -7.28 -6.06
CA GLU A 395 -19.21 -8.29 -5.54
C GLU A 395 -19.20 -8.34 -4.00
N VAL A 396 -18.01 -8.40 -3.40
CA VAL A 396 -17.86 -8.56 -1.93
C VAL A 396 -18.14 -7.26 -1.17
N ARG A 397 -17.77 -6.11 -1.74
CA ARG A 397 -17.82 -4.81 -1.05
C ARG A 397 -18.99 -3.93 -1.45
N GLN A 398 -19.69 -4.27 -2.54
CA GLN A 398 -20.92 -3.62 -3.03
C GLN A 398 -20.75 -2.12 -3.35
N SER A 399 -19.58 -1.68 -3.81
CA SER A 399 -19.34 -0.32 -4.26
C SER A 399 -18.38 -0.29 -5.45
N ASP A 400 -18.57 0.69 -6.33
CA ASP A 400 -17.75 0.95 -7.52
C ASP A 400 -16.90 2.23 -7.40
N ASP A 401 -17.06 3.01 -6.31
CA ASP A 401 -16.25 4.21 -6.03
C ASP A 401 -15.23 3.92 -4.94
N TYR A 402 -14.18 3.21 -5.32
CA TYR A 402 -13.11 2.82 -4.43
C TYR A 402 -11.74 2.99 -5.09
N GLY A 403 -10.73 2.99 -4.29
CA GLY A 403 -9.33 2.89 -4.68
C GLY A 403 -8.59 1.90 -3.82
N ILE A 404 -7.34 1.65 -4.17
CA ILE A 404 -6.46 0.77 -3.43
C ILE A 404 -5.62 1.61 -2.46
N ALA A 405 -5.77 1.30 -1.17
CA ALA A 405 -4.97 1.94 -0.13
C ALA A 405 -3.64 1.21 0.01
N CYS A 406 -2.54 1.90 -0.25
CA CYS A 406 -1.18 1.37 -0.17
C CYS A 406 -0.89 0.32 -1.25
N CYS A 407 -0.98 -0.96 -0.88
CA CYS A 407 -0.54 -2.10 -1.67
C CYS A 407 -1.70 -2.84 -2.33
N VAL A 408 -2.65 -3.34 -1.52
CA VAL A 408 -3.69 -4.27 -1.95
C VAL A 408 -5.04 -4.08 -1.23
N SER A 409 -5.19 -3.02 -0.46
CA SER A 409 -6.37 -2.87 0.41
C SER A 409 -7.46 -2.04 -0.26
N TYR A 410 -8.61 -2.65 -0.47
CA TYR A 410 -9.82 -1.95 -0.92
C TYR A 410 -10.26 -0.86 0.08
N GLN A 411 -10.57 0.34 -0.41
CA GLN A 411 -11.15 1.40 0.39
C GLN A 411 -12.09 2.30 -0.43
N GLU A 412 -13.32 2.48 0.03
CA GLU A 412 -14.23 3.45 -0.57
C GLU A 412 -13.71 4.87 -0.35
N ILE A 413 -13.58 5.62 -1.44
CA ILE A 413 -12.93 6.93 -1.45
C ILE A 413 -13.76 7.94 -0.66
N GLY A 414 -13.13 8.55 0.34
CA GLY A 414 -13.78 9.56 1.19
C GLY A 414 -14.86 9.05 2.13
N LYS A 415 -15.19 7.74 2.15
CA LYS A 415 -16.26 7.14 2.96
C LYS A 415 -15.78 6.13 3.98
N GLN A 416 -14.56 5.63 3.78
CA GLN A 416 -13.92 4.67 4.67
C GLN A 416 -12.53 5.16 5.07
N ILE A 417 -12.11 4.74 6.25
CA ILE A 417 -10.70 4.75 6.66
C ILE A 417 -10.33 3.35 7.13
N GLN A 418 -9.03 3.05 7.12
CA GLN A 418 -8.56 1.77 7.58
C GLN A 418 -7.50 1.96 8.64
N PHE A 419 -7.74 1.41 9.83
CA PHE A 419 -6.71 1.27 10.83
C PHE A 419 -5.63 0.31 10.33
N PHE A 420 -4.40 0.79 10.30
CA PHE A 420 -3.27 0.09 9.73
C PHE A 420 -2.89 -1.14 10.57
N GLY A 421 -2.60 -2.27 9.90
CA GLY A 421 -2.31 -3.54 10.56
C GLY A 421 -0.82 -3.88 10.67
N ALA A 422 -0.57 -4.94 11.41
CA ALA A 422 0.71 -5.64 11.55
C ALA A 422 0.66 -7.01 10.88
N ARG A 423 1.54 -7.93 11.27
CA ARG A 423 1.51 -9.33 10.81
C ARG A 423 1.78 -10.29 11.96
N CYS A 424 0.91 -11.30 12.07
CA CYS A 424 1.19 -12.51 12.84
C CYS A 424 2.10 -13.42 12.02
N ASN A 425 3.21 -13.87 12.62
CA ASN A 425 4.12 -14.83 11.99
C ASN A 425 3.60 -16.25 12.18
N LEU A 426 2.91 -16.79 11.18
CA LEU A 426 2.28 -18.12 11.22
C LEU A 426 3.30 -19.26 11.39
N ALA A 427 4.45 -19.17 10.72
CA ALA A 427 5.50 -20.19 10.82
C ALA A 427 6.09 -20.26 12.24
N LYS A 428 6.33 -19.09 12.85
CA LYS A 428 6.83 -19.02 14.23
C LYS A 428 5.77 -19.45 15.25
N ALA A 429 4.51 -19.15 15.01
CA ALA A 429 3.39 -19.63 15.81
C ALA A 429 3.27 -21.16 15.76
N LEU A 430 3.54 -21.78 14.62
CA LEU A 430 3.60 -23.24 14.50
C LEU A 430 4.75 -23.85 15.34
N LEU A 431 5.94 -23.23 15.32
CA LEU A 431 7.05 -23.64 16.18
C LEU A 431 6.70 -23.49 17.65
N LEU A 432 5.97 -22.45 18.04
CA LEU A 432 5.47 -22.25 19.39
C LEU A 432 4.54 -23.40 19.83
N ALA A 433 3.67 -23.85 18.93
CA ALA A 433 2.79 -25.02 19.16
C ALA A 433 3.57 -26.32 19.34
N ILE A 434 4.61 -26.52 18.55
CA ILE A 434 5.49 -27.74 18.63
C ILE A 434 6.35 -27.73 19.89
N ASN A 435 6.68 -26.54 20.41
CA ASN A 435 7.51 -26.37 21.60
C ASN A 435 6.70 -26.17 22.91
N GLY A 436 5.43 -26.56 22.96
CA GLY A 436 4.60 -26.46 24.15
C GLY A 436 4.41 -25.05 24.69
N GLY A 437 4.24 -24.08 23.77
CA GLY A 437 4.04 -22.66 24.09
C GLY A 437 5.34 -21.88 24.38
N ARG A 438 6.52 -22.48 24.15
CA ARG A 438 7.83 -21.84 24.34
C ARG A 438 8.44 -21.37 23.03
N CYS A 439 9.03 -20.18 23.04
CA CYS A 439 9.78 -19.64 21.88
C CYS A 439 11.00 -20.53 21.59
N GLU A 440 11.13 -20.99 20.35
CA GLU A 440 12.18 -21.91 19.89
C GLU A 440 13.60 -21.33 20.01
N ASN A 441 13.73 -20.02 19.98
CA ASN A 441 15.04 -19.34 20.05
C ASN A 441 15.48 -19.00 21.47
N THR A 442 14.54 -18.78 22.41
CA THR A 442 14.85 -18.27 23.76
C THR A 442 14.35 -19.12 24.89
N GLY A 443 13.45 -20.10 24.63
CA GLY A 443 12.79 -20.89 25.66
C GLY A 443 11.72 -20.14 26.47
N THR A 444 11.51 -18.86 26.21
CA THR A 444 10.51 -18.04 26.90
C THR A 444 9.10 -18.59 26.67
N VAL A 445 8.35 -18.77 27.75
CA VAL A 445 6.94 -19.18 27.68
C VAL A 445 6.11 -18.00 27.17
N MET A 446 5.61 -18.12 25.96
CA MET A 446 4.79 -17.10 25.31
C MET A 446 3.30 -17.39 25.45
N VAL A 447 2.91 -18.65 25.35
CA VAL A 447 1.52 -19.11 25.53
C VAL A 447 1.51 -20.23 26.58
N LYS A 448 0.74 -20.00 27.63
CA LYS A 448 0.61 -20.98 28.73
C LYS A 448 -0.35 -22.11 28.36
N ASN A 449 -0.23 -23.22 29.04
CA ASN A 449 -1.14 -24.37 28.95
C ASN A 449 -1.23 -25.01 27.54
N ILE A 450 -0.18 -24.90 26.74
CA ILE A 450 -0.04 -25.68 25.52
C ILE A 450 0.53 -27.04 25.86
N PRO A 451 -0.16 -28.14 25.54
CA PRO A 451 0.34 -29.50 25.82
C PRO A 451 1.71 -29.75 25.18
N VAL A 452 2.61 -30.41 25.93
CA VAL A 452 3.85 -30.90 25.33
C VAL A 452 3.51 -32.10 24.45
N LEU A 453 4.13 -32.16 23.28
CA LEU A 453 3.90 -33.25 22.33
C LEU A 453 4.39 -34.58 22.92
N THR A 454 3.67 -35.66 22.66
CA THR A 454 3.90 -36.97 23.21
C THR A 454 5.11 -37.71 22.60
N SER A 455 5.54 -37.27 21.40
CA SER A 455 6.63 -37.88 20.63
C SER A 455 7.41 -36.81 19.83
N ASP A 456 8.70 -37.08 19.59
CA ASP A 456 9.52 -36.30 18.67
C ASP A 456 9.11 -36.52 17.21
N THR A 457 8.55 -37.67 16.85
CA THR A 457 7.85 -37.85 15.57
C THR A 457 6.51 -37.12 15.66
N LEU A 458 6.35 -36.07 14.87
CA LEU A 458 5.22 -35.17 14.96
C LEU A 458 3.92 -35.86 14.48
N ASN A 459 2.87 -35.73 15.29
CA ASN A 459 1.51 -36.13 14.91
C ASN A 459 0.70 -34.91 14.45
N PHE A 460 0.07 -35.01 13.28
CA PHE A 460 -0.65 -33.88 12.68
C PHE A 460 -1.78 -33.34 13.56
N GLU A 461 -2.59 -34.22 14.16
CA GLU A 461 -3.74 -33.81 14.97
C GLU A 461 -3.30 -33.14 16.30
N GLU A 462 -2.26 -33.64 16.94
CA GLU A 462 -1.69 -33.02 18.15
C GLU A 462 -1.12 -31.65 17.85
N VAL A 463 -0.32 -31.54 16.78
CA VAL A 463 0.27 -30.24 16.32
C VAL A 463 -0.82 -29.26 15.95
N MET A 464 -1.81 -29.66 15.17
CA MET A 464 -2.91 -28.81 14.75
C MET A 464 -3.77 -28.34 15.94
N SER A 465 -4.05 -29.21 16.90
CA SER A 465 -4.75 -28.84 18.14
C SER A 465 -4.00 -27.75 18.91
N ASN A 466 -2.70 -27.91 19.11
CA ASN A 466 -1.86 -26.96 19.79
C ASN A 466 -1.76 -25.63 18.97
N TYR A 467 -1.63 -25.75 17.65
CA TYR A 467 -1.50 -24.60 16.76
C TYR A 467 -2.73 -23.70 16.82
N LYS A 468 -3.93 -24.28 16.80
CA LYS A 468 -5.17 -23.52 16.96
C LYS A 468 -5.21 -22.77 18.30
N LYS A 469 -4.83 -23.41 19.41
CA LYS A 469 -4.77 -22.74 20.73
C LYS A 469 -3.77 -21.57 20.74
N VAL A 470 -2.61 -21.78 20.14
CA VAL A 470 -1.58 -20.73 20.00
C VAL A 470 -2.10 -19.56 19.17
N LEU A 471 -2.74 -19.83 18.03
CA LEU A 471 -3.29 -18.78 17.15
C LEU A 471 -4.42 -18.00 17.82
N THR A 472 -5.28 -18.65 18.60
CA THR A 472 -6.33 -17.98 19.39
C THR A 472 -5.72 -16.98 20.39
N GLU A 473 -4.65 -17.40 21.09
CA GLU A 473 -3.98 -16.52 22.06
C GLU A 473 -3.21 -15.38 21.37
N ILE A 474 -2.53 -15.66 20.26
CA ILE A 474 -1.88 -14.60 19.46
C ILE A 474 -2.92 -13.61 18.93
N ALA A 475 -4.09 -14.07 18.50
CA ALA A 475 -5.17 -13.18 18.05
C ALA A 475 -5.59 -12.22 19.17
N ARG A 476 -5.69 -12.68 20.41
CA ARG A 476 -6.00 -11.85 21.60
C ARG A 476 -4.94 -10.77 21.80
N VAL A 477 -3.67 -11.14 21.90
CA VAL A 477 -2.56 -10.18 22.13
C VAL A 477 -2.46 -9.20 20.99
N TYR A 478 -2.65 -9.67 19.74
CA TYR A 478 -2.63 -8.84 18.55
C TYR A 478 -3.77 -7.80 18.58
N ASN A 479 -4.98 -8.22 18.92
CA ASN A 479 -6.13 -7.33 19.04
C ASN A 479 -5.92 -6.27 20.13
N GLU A 480 -5.38 -6.64 21.28
CA GLU A 480 -5.07 -5.69 22.37
C GLU A 480 -4.04 -4.64 21.93
N ALA A 481 -2.96 -5.08 21.25
CA ALA A 481 -1.97 -4.16 20.70
C ALA A 481 -2.58 -3.18 19.71
N MET A 482 -3.43 -3.67 18.80
CA MET A 482 -4.09 -2.84 17.79
C MET A 482 -5.09 -1.86 18.41
N ASN A 483 -5.82 -2.24 19.44
CA ASN A 483 -6.71 -1.34 20.17
C ASN A 483 -5.95 -0.20 20.85
N ILE A 484 -4.82 -0.49 21.51
CA ILE A 484 -3.95 0.52 22.11
C ILE A 484 -3.43 1.49 21.05
N ILE A 485 -2.88 0.96 19.95
CA ILE A 485 -2.33 1.76 18.86
C ILE A 485 -3.38 2.74 18.32
N HIS A 486 -4.55 2.21 17.94
CA HIS A 486 -5.55 3.04 17.26
C HIS A 486 -6.26 4.03 18.19
N TYR A 487 -6.42 3.68 19.48
CA TYR A 487 -6.85 4.65 20.48
C TYR A 487 -5.87 5.83 20.58
N MET A 488 -4.57 5.56 20.66
CA MET A 488 -3.55 6.62 20.78
C MET A 488 -3.39 7.41 19.49
N HIS A 489 -3.51 6.77 18.32
CA HIS A 489 -3.52 7.45 17.04
C HIS A 489 -4.71 8.40 16.87
N ASP A 490 -5.88 8.01 17.31
CA ASP A 490 -7.06 8.89 17.32
C ASP A 490 -6.92 10.04 18.31
N LYS A 491 -6.34 9.78 19.50
CA LYS A 491 -6.17 10.79 20.54
C LYS A 491 -5.15 11.86 20.18
N TYR A 492 -4.10 11.50 19.47
CA TYR A 492 -2.97 12.37 19.13
C TYR A 492 -2.79 12.53 17.61
N TYR A 493 -3.88 12.49 16.85
CA TYR A 493 -3.84 12.55 15.39
C TYR A 493 -3.30 13.88 14.85
N TYR A 494 -2.87 13.87 13.58
CA TYR A 494 -2.33 15.04 12.88
C TYR A 494 -2.80 15.14 11.41
N GLU A 495 -3.61 14.21 10.93
CA GLU A 495 -4.06 14.09 9.53
C GLU A 495 -5.34 14.90 9.26
N LYS A 496 -5.35 16.17 9.64
CA LYS A 496 -6.55 17.05 9.54
C LYS A 496 -6.94 17.35 8.12
N ALA A 497 -5.96 17.62 7.25
CA ALA A 497 -6.19 17.90 5.84
C ALA A 497 -6.82 16.71 5.12
N GLN A 498 -6.29 15.52 5.35
CA GLN A 498 -6.81 14.31 4.73
C GLN A 498 -8.21 13.96 5.23
N MET A 499 -8.44 14.07 6.54
CA MET A 499 -9.73 13.81 7.16
C MET A 499 -10.80 14.86 6.79
N ALA A 500 -10.41 16.09 6.45
CA ALA A 500 -11.35 17.10 5.94
C ALA A 500 -12.00 16.70 4.59
N LEU A 501 -11.37 15.80 3.86
CA LEU A 501 -11.82 15.27 2.57
C LEU A 501 -12.46 13.87 2.70
N VAL A 502 -12.79 13.46 3.92
CA VAL A 502 -13.48 12.21 4.25
C VAL A 502 -14.81 12.56 4.92
N ASP A 503 -15.81 11.72 4.81
CA ASP A 503 -17.08 11.87 5.50
C ASP A 503 -16.88 11.98 7.01
N THR A 504 -17.69 12.78 7.68
CA THR A 504 -17.51 13.12 9.10
C THR A 504 -17.56 11.89 10.02
N ASN A 505 -18.33 10.88 9.66
CA ASN A 505 -18.40 9.61 10.40
C ASN A 505 -18.11 8.44 9.43
N PRO A 506 -16.85 8.24 9.04
CA PRO A 506 -16.49 7.22 8.07
C PRO A 506 -16.64 5.81 8.66
N ARG A 507 -16.90 4.84 7.80
CA ARG A 507 -16.79 3.44 8.18
C ARG A 507 -15.32 3.08 8.40
N ILE A 508 -15.03 2.31 9.44
CA ILE A 508 -13.67 1.98 9.82
C ILE A 508 -13.42 0.49 9.62
N ASN A 509 -12.39 0.13 8.86
CA ASN A 509 -11.83 -1.22 8.84
C ASN A 509 -10.62 -1.27 9.77
N LEU A 510 -10.44 -2.40 10.48
CA LEU A 510 -9.22 -2.69 11.23
C LEU A 510 -8.46 -3.80 10.52
N ALA A 511 -7.32 -3.45 9.94
CA ALA A 511 -6.50 -4.39 9.23
C ALA A 511 -5.70 -5.27 10.18
N TYR A 512 -5.82 -6.57 10.02
CA TYR A 512 -4.87 -7.56 10.54
C TYR A 512 -4.10 -8.16 9.37
N GLY A 513 -3.01 -8.87 9.65
CA GLY A 513 -2.25 -9.53 8.61
C GLY A 513 -1.52 -10.76 9.13
N VAL A 514 -1.12 -11.62 8.20
CA VAL A 514 -0.29 -12.79 8.47
C VAL A 514 0.92 -12.83 7.55
N ALA A 515 1.99 -13.46 8.00
CA ALA A 515 3.21 -13.74 7.26
C ALA A 515 3.60 -15.21 7.40
N GLY A 516 4.31 -15.76 6.42
CA GLY A 516 4.79 -17.14 6.47
C GLY A 516 3.72 -18.18 6.16
N LEU A 517 2.69 -17.82 5.40
CA LEU A 517 1.60 -18.73 5.04
C LEU A 517 2.14 -20.00 4.37
N SER A 518 2.86 -19.87 3.25
CA SER A 518 3.38 -21.02 2.50
C SER A 518 4.27 -21.94 3.34
N ILE A 519 5.06 -21.38 4.27
CA ILE A 519 5.92 -22.16 5.17
C ILE A 519 5.07 -22.95 6.18
N ALA A 520 4.05 -22.31 6.74
CA ALA A 520 3.12 -22.99 7.65
C ALA A 520 2.38 -24.13 6.94
N LEU A 521 1.93 -23.88 5.68
CA LEU A 521 1.23 -24.90 4.87
C LEU A 521 2.12 -26.07 4.52
N ASP A 522 3.32 -25.81 4.01
CA ASP A 522 4.28 -26.85 3.66
C ASP A 522 4.72 -27.65 4.88
N SER A 523 4.89 -26.97 6.03
CA SER A 523 5.19 -27.63 7.30
C SER A 523 4.06 -28.54 7.78
N LEU A 524 2.82 -28.07 7.72
CA LEU A 524 1.64 -28.90 8.07
C LEU A 524 1.47 -30.06 7.08
N SER A 525 1.71 -29.82 5.81
CA SER A 525 1.71 -30.86 4.77
C SER A 525 2.78 -31.90 5.01
N ALA A 526 4.01 -31.50 5.35
CA ALA A 526 5.10 -32.41 5.70
C ALA A 526 4.73 -33.29 6.92
N ILE A 527 4.19 -32.69 7.99
CA ILE A 527 3.76 -33.43 9.18
C ILE A 527 2.62 -34.41 8.85
N LYS A 528 1.73 -34.06 7.93
CA LYS A 528 0.57 -34.87 7.57
C LYS A 528 0.88 -36.04 6.62
N TYR A 529 1.77 -35.82 5.66
CA TYR A 529 1.98 -36.74 4.53
C TYR A 529 3.37 -37.39 4.48
N ALA A 530 4.34 -36.88 5.24
CA ALA A 530 5.65 -37.48 5.44
C ALA A 530 5.87 -37.85 6.92
N LYS A 531 7.01 -38.40 7.23
CA LYS A 531 7.43 -38.63 8.63
C LYS A 531 8.39 -37.52 9.02
N VAL A 532 7.95 -36.62 9.91
CA VAL A 532 8.76 -35.53 10.44
C VAL A 532 9.14 -35.79 11.91
N THR A 533 10.43 -35.82 12.20
CA THR A 533 10.96 -35.99 13.54
C THR A 533 11.69 -34.72 13.99
N ALA A 534 11.29 -34.16 15.12
CA ALA A 534 11.92 -33.00 15.72
C ALA A 534 13.26 -33.38 16.40
N ARG A 535 14.31 -32.61 16.05
CA ARG A 535 15.58 -32.63 16.79
C ARG A 535 15.54 -31.56 17.86
N ARG A 536 15.72 -31.96 19.13
CA ARG A 536 15.61 -31.07 20.27
C ARG A 536 16.94 -30.93 20.99
N ASN A 537 17.19 -29.76 21.57
CA ASN A 537 18.32 -29.54 22.48
C ASN A 537 18.03 -30.01 23.90
N ASP A 538 19.01 -29.85 24.80
CA ASP A 538 18.97 -30.34 26.19
C ASP A 538 17.81 -29.78 27.02
N ILE A 539 17.24 -28.66 26.65
CA ILE A 539 16.05 -28.05 27.29
C ILE A 539 14.74 -28.34 26.56
N GLY A 540 14.78 -29.25 25.57
CA GLY A 540 13.63 -29.76 24.85
C GLY A 540 13.07 -28.82 23.79
N LEU A 541 13.84 -27.82 23.32
CA LEU A 541 13.45 -26.92 22.21
C LEU A 541 13.92 -27.50 20.89
N THR A 542 13.12 -27.28 19.83
CA THR A 542 13.47 -27.69 18.47
C THR A 542 14.62 -26.88 17.89
N GLU A 543 15.64 -27.57 17.37
CA GLU A 543 16.76 -27.01 16.61
C GLU A 543 16.67 -27.32 15.10
N GLY A 544 15.91 -28.36 14.75
CA GLY A 544 15.71 -28.77 13.36
C GLY A 544 14.72 -29.92 13.25
N PHE A 545 14.52 -30.40 12.03
CA PHE A 545 13.58 -31.46 11.71
C PHE A 545 14.20 -32.42 10.68
N ASP A 546 14.03 -33.73 10.90
CA ASP A 546 14.37 -34.76 9.95
C ASP A 546 13.11 -35.22 9.22
N ILE A 547 13.12 -35.15 7.89
CA ILE A 547 11.96 -35.45 7.05
C ILE A 547 12.24 -36.69 6.22
N GLN A 548 11.37 -37.68 6.33
CA GLN A 548 11.42 -38.92 5.56
C GLN A 548 10.13 -39.07 4.73
N GLY A 549 10.27 -39.17 3.41
CA GLY A 549 9.16 -39.23 2.46
C GLY A 549 8.90 -37.89 1.76
N GLU A 550 7.96 -37.94 0.83
CA GLU A 550 7.54 -36.78 0.04
C GLU A 550 6.22 -36.22 0.57
N PHE A 551 6.01 -34.93 0.36
CA PHE A 551 4.76 -34.24 0.72
C PHE A 551 4.41 -33.20 -0.34
N PRO A 552 3.12 -32.91 -0.57
CA PRO A 552 2.72 -31.86 -1.48
C PRO A 552 3.07 -30.47 -0.94
N CYS A 553 3.68 -29.63 -1.79
CA CYS A 553 4.01 -28.26 -1.47
C CYS A 553 2.99 -27.31 -2.11
N PHE A 554 2.69 -26.20 -1.41
CA PHE A 554 1.85 -25.11 -1.90
C PHE A 554 2.42 -24.48 -3.18
N GLY A 555 1.55 -24.11 -4.13
CA GLY A 555 1.98 -23.55 -5.42
C GLY A 555 2.05 -24.57 -6.57
N ASN A 556 1.45 -25.76 -6.42
CA ASN A 556 1.45 -26.82 -7.43
C ASN A 556 0.06 -27.30 -7.82
N ASP A 557 -0.97 -26.50 -7.53
CA ASP A 557 -2.39 -26.81 -7.75
C ASP A 557 -2.81 -28.14 -7.10
N ASN A 558 -2.40 -28.36 -5.86
CA ASN A 558 -2.66 -29.58 -5.11
C ASN A 558 -3.60 -29.30 -3.92
N ASP A 559 -4.84 -29.77 -4.03
CA ASP A 559 -5.88 -29.56 -3.01
C ASP A 559 -5.52 -30.06 -1.61
N LYS A 560 -4.64 -31.07 -1.48
CA LYS A 560 -4.21 -31.59 -0.17
C LYS A 560 -3.50 -30.55 0.69
N VAL A 561 -2.75 -29.63 0.07
CA VAL A 561 -2.05 -28.56 0.78
C VAL A 561 -2.79 -27.24 0.62
N ASP A 562 -3.37 -26.95 -0.54
CA ASP A 562 -4.04 -25.68 -0.81
C ASP A 562 -5.25 -25.46 0.13
N HIS A 563 -6.04 -26.50 0.40
CA HIS A 563 -7.16 -26.43 1.35
C HIS A 563 -6.72 -26.24 2.81
N LEU A 564 -5.53 -26.73 3.20
CA LEU A 564 -4.98 -26.37 4.52
C LEU A 564 -4.81 -24.86 4.67
N GLY A 565 -4.45 -24.18 3.58
CA GLY A 565 -4.35 -22.72 3.53
C GLY A 565 -5.69 -22.02 3.70
N VAL A 566 -6.70 -22.48 2.99
CA VAL A 566 -8.06 -21.95 3.10
C VAL A 566 -8.57 -22.08 4.53
N ASP A 567 -8.40 -23.26 5.14
CA ASP A 567 -8.88 -23.54 6.50
C ASP A 567 -8.11 -22.75 7.56
N LEU A 568 -6.79 -22.61 7.41
CA LEU A 568 -5.94 -21.88 8.35
C LEU A 568 -6.27 -20.37 8.35
N VAL A 569 -6.39 -19.79 7.17
CA VAL A 569 -6.74 -18.37 7.00
C VAL A 569 -8.14 -18.09 7.53
N TYR A 570 -9.10 -18.94 7.20
CA TYR A 570 -10.47 -18.83 7.72
C TYR A 570 -10.48 -18.92 9.26
N PHE A 571 -9.82 -19.90 9.84
CA PHE A 571 -9.74 -20.06 11.29
C PHE A 571 -9.21 -18.80 11.97
N PHE A 572 -8.07 -18.29 11.52
CA PHE A 572 -7.45 -17.11 12.15
C PHE A 572 -8.31 -15.84 11.98
N SER A 573 -8.93 -15.67 10.80
CA SER A 573 -9.88 -14.59 10.55
C SER A 573 -11.08 -14.62 11.49
N GLU A 574 -11.66 -15.82 11.72
CA GLU A 574 -12.79 -15.97 12.65
C GLU A 574 -12.40 -15.73 14.11
N GLU A 575 -11.19 -16.14 14.53
CA GLU A 575 -10.70 -15.85 15.89
C GLU A 575 -10.59 -14.32 16.12
N LEU A 576 -10.07 -13.57 15.15
CA LEU A 576 -9.97 -12.12 15.25
C LEU A 576 -11.36 -11.42 15.30
N LYS A 577 -12.33 -11.92 14.55
CA LYS A 577 -13.70 -11.35 14.51
C LYS A 577 -14.48 -11.51 15.81
N LYS A 578 -14.09 -12.46 16.68
CA LYS A 578 -14.72 -12.68 18.00
C LYS A 578 -14.32 -11.62 19.03
N LEU A 579 -13.26 -10.87 18.78
CA LEU A 579 -12.65 -9.96 19.75
C LEU A 579 -13.21 -8.55 19.66
N PRO A 580 -13.35 -7.83 20.77
CA PRO A 580 -13.81 -6.45 20.77
C PRO A 580 -12.76 -5.52 20.16
N VAL A 581 -13.18 -4.62 19.28
CA VAL A 581 -12.28 -3.71 18.56
C VAL A 581 -12.63 -2.25 18.86
N TYR A 582 -11.62 -1.40 18.85
CA TYR A 582 -11.75 0.04 19.06
C TYR A 582 -12.69 0.67 18.00
N LYS A 583 -13.60 1.55 18.44
CA LYS A 583 -14.60 2.25 17.60
C LYS A 583 -15.51 1.33 16.77
N ASN A 584 -15.69 0.09 17.20
CA ASN A 584 -16.48 -0.90 16.45
C ASN A 584 -15.99 -1.05 14.99
N ALA A 585 -14.69 -0.93 14.76
CA ALA A 585 -14.09 -1.13 13.46
C ALA A 585 -14.34 -2.56 12.97
N ARG A 586 -14.47 -2.74 11.66
CA ARG A 586 -14.64 -4.06 11.06
C ARG A 586 -13.29 -4.76 10.90
N PRO A 587 -13.03 -5.90 11.57
CA PRO A 587 -11.81 -6.68 11.35
C PRO A 587 -11.70 -7.17 9.92
N THR A 588 -10.54 -6.98 9.29
CA THR A 588 -10.16 -7.52 7.99
C THR A 588 -8.79 -8.16 8.09
N LEU A 589 -8.47 -9.12 7.22
CA LEU A 589 -7.20 -9.83 7.22
C LEU A 589 -6.49 -9.65 5.88
N SER A 590 -5.16 -9.56 5.90
CA SER A 590 -4.31 -9.57 4.70
C SER A 590 -3.29 -10.70 4.70
N LEU A 591 -3.01 -11.19 3.49
CA LEU A 591 -1.89 -12.07 3.19
C LEU A 591 -0.84 -11.23 2.45
N LEU A 592 -0.08 -10.43 3.20
CA LEU A 592 0.85 -9.43 2.66
C LEU A 592 2.02 -9.25 3.63
N THR A 593 3.25 -9.34 3.14
CA THR A 593 4.47 -9.18 3.96
C THR A 593 5.23 -7.88 3.72
N ILE A 594 4.92 -7.17 2.63
CA ILE A 594 5.82 -6.13 2.11
C ILE A 594 7.26 -6.68 1.95
N THR A 595 8.32 -5.89 2.10
CA THR A 595 9.72 -6.35 2.11
C THR A 595 10.19 -6.93 3.45
N SER A 596 9.29 -7.10 4.42
CA SER A 596 9.65 -7.62 5.76
C SER A 596 9.84 -9.15 5.81
N ASN A 597 9.59 -9.86 4.71
CA ASN A 597 9.76 -11.32 4.61
C ASN A 597 11.17 -11.80 5.01
N VAL A 598 12.20 -11.03 4.73
CA VAL A 598 13.58 -11.29 5.18
C VAL A 598 13.69 -11.26 6.69
N MET A 599 13.12 -10.22 7.34
CA MET A 599 13.15 -10.07 8.78
C MET A 599 12.37 -11.17 9.50
N TYR A 600 11.23 -11.61 8.96
CA TYR A 600 10.48 -12.74 9.54
C TYR A 600 11.32 -14.01 9.53
N GLY A 601 12.02 -14.27 8.41
CA GLY A 601 12.92 -15.41 8.30
C GLY A 601 14.02 -15.40 9.36
N LYS A 602 14.69 -14.26 9.55
CA LYS A 602 15.76 -14.07 10.54
C LYS A 602 15.31 -14.38 11.97
N LYS A 603 14.07 -14.05 12.33
CA LYS A 603 13.51 -14.28 13.67
C LYS A 603 12.92 -15.66 13.88
N THR A 604 12.88 -16.52 12.85
CA THR A 604 12.21 -17.83 12.89
C THR A 604 13.21 -18.97 12.78
N GLY A 605 13.11 -19.94 13.68
CA GLY A 605 13.88 -21.17 13.70
C GLY A 605 13.68 -22.04 12.45
N ALA A 606 14.36 -23.17 12.36
CA ALA A 606 14.09 -24.18 11.33
C ALA A 606 12.64 -24.67 11.42
N THR A 607 12.05 -25.03 10.29
CA THR A 607 10.63 -25.40 10.18
C THR A 607 10.43 -26.81 9.61
N PRO A 608 9.32 -27.50 9.95
CA PRO A 608 9.08 -28.90 9.55
C PRO A 608 9.08 -29.18 8.05
N ASP A 609 8.95 -28.16 7.21
CA ASP A 609 9.03 -28.23 5.76
C ASP A 609 10.47 -28.29 5.21
N GLY A 610 11.48 -28.26 6.09
CA GLY A 610 12.90 -28.27 5.73
C GLY A 610 13.53 -26.90 5.53
N ARG A 611 12.81 -25.78 5.76
CA ARG A 611 13.41 -24.43 5.75
C ARG A 611 14.40 -24.31 6.91
N ALA A 612 15.63 -23.92 6.61
CA ALA A 612 16.64 -23.69 7.65
C ALA A 612 16.35 -22.41 8.45
N LYS A 613 16.86 -22.37 9.70
CA LYS A 613 16.80 -21.18 10.56
C LYS A 613 17.34 -19.95 9.84
N GLY A 614 16.64 -18.84 9.89
CA GLY A 614 17.07 -17.55 9.34
C GLY A 614 16.79 -17.35 7.86
N VAL A 615 16.44 -18.36 7.10
CA VAL A 615 16.11 -18.22 5.67
C VAL A 615 14.87 -17.35 5.50
N ALA A 616 14.90 -16.42 4.52
CA ALA A 616 13.80 -15.51 4.22
C ALA A 616 12.50 -16.26 3.90
N PHE A 617 11.37 -15.65 4.24
CA PHE A 617 10.04 -16.14 3.85
C PHE A 617 9.72 -15.77 2.40
N ALA A 618 8.84 -16.52 1.75
CA ALA A 618 8.18 -16.05 0.55
C ALA A 618 7.27 -14.83 0.87
N PRO A 619 7.15 -13.85 -0.03
CA PRO A 619 6.33 -12.66 0.22
C PRO A 619 4.83 -12.97 0.08
N GLY A 620 4.02 -12.38 0.94
CA GLY A 620 2.56 -12.44 0.87
C GLY A 620 2.00 -13.86 0.83
N ALA A 621 1.18 -14.15 -0.18
CA ALA A 621 0.58 -15.44 -0.45
C ALA A 621 1.40 -16.32 -1.42
N ASN A 622 2.61 -15.89 -1.77
CA ASN A 622 3.46 -16.63 -2.69
C ASN A 622 3.85 -18.02 -2.14
N PRO A 623 3.97 -19.02 -3.01
CA PRO A 623 4.65 -20.26 -2.69
C PRO A 623 6.09 -20.01 -2.23
N MET A 624 6.63 -20.92 -1.42
CA MET A 624 8.03 -20.83 -1.01
C MET A 624 8.94 -21.04 -2.23
N HIS A 625 10.01 -20.24 -2.30
CA HIS A 625 10.93 -20.20 -3.44
C HIS A 625 11.41 -21.58 -3.89
N GLY A 626 11.24 -21.87 -5.19
CA GLY A 626 11.65 -23.12 -5.82
C GLY A 626 10.80 -24.36 -5.48
N ARG A 627 9.66 -24.20 -4.79
CA ARG A 627 8.74 -25.31 -4.47
C ARG A 627 7.57 -25.43 -5.44
N ASP A 628 7.25 -24.38 -6.17
CA ASP A 628 6.24 -24.32 -7.22
C ASP A 628 6.78 -24.85 -8.56
N LYS A 629 6.86 -26.18 -8.65
CA LYS A 629 7.56 -26.89 -9.75
C LYS A 629 6.68 -27.19 -10.95
N ASN A 630 5.36 -27.08 -10.83
CA ASN A 630 4.40 -27.48 -11.87
C ASN A 630 4.11 -26.38 -12.90
N GLY A 631 4.89 -25.27 -12.90
CA GLY A 631 4.77 -24.15 -13.84
C GLY A 631 3.90 -23.02 -13.32
N ALA A 632 3.83 -21.96 -14.13
CA ALA A 632 3.19 -20.70 -13.78
C ALA A 632 1.70 -20.85 -13.43
N ILE A 633 0.96 -21.55 -14.28
CA ILE A 633 -0.50 -21.72 -14.12
C ILE A 633 -0.85 -22.48 -12.85
N ALA A 634 -0.06 -23.51 -12.49
CA ALA A 634 -0.28 -24.25 -11.25
C ALA A 634 0.01 -23.38 -10.00
N SER A 635 1.07 -22.59 -10.04
CA SER A 635 1.42 -21.64 -8.98
C SER A 635 0.29 -20.62 -8.75
N LEU A 636 -0.18 -19.99 -9.81
CA LEU A 636 -1.30 -19.05 -9.78
C LEU A 636 -2.60 -19.70 -9.31
N SER A 637 -2.89 -20.94 -9.75
CA SER A 637 -4.11 -21.67 -9.36
C SER A 637 -4.16 -21.96 -7.87
N SER A 638 -3.03 -22.34 -7.24
CA SER A 638 -2.97 -22.53 -5.79
C SER A 638 -3.31 -21.24 -5.02
N VAL A 639 -2.74 -20.10 -5.43
CA VAL A 639 -3.03 -18.81 -4.78
C VAL A 639 -4.48 -18.38 -4.99
N ALA A 640 -5.05 -18.63 -6.17
CA ALA A 640 -6.43 -18.28 -6.49
C ALA A 640 -7.48 -19.00 -5.61
N LYS A 641 -7.14 -20.13 -4.97
CA LYS A 641 -8.03 -20.84 -4.02
C LYS A 641 -8.19 -20.12 -2.68
N LEU A 642 -7.27 -19.21 -2.33
CA LEU A 642 -7.37 -18.41 -1.10
C LEU A 642 -8.52 -17.40 -1.24
N ARG A 643 -9.48 -17.46 -0.30
CA ARG A 643 -10.74 -16.72 -0.44
C ARG A 643 -10.60 -15.27 0.00
N TYR A 644 -10.91 -14.33 -0.90
CA TYR A 644 -10.93 -12.89 -0.58
C TYR A 644 -11.92 -12.56 0.54
N ARG A 645 -13.04 -13.28 0.67
CA ARG A 645 -14.02 -13.07 1.76
C ARG A 645 -13.41 -13.24 3.15
N ASP A 646 -12.37 -14.06 3.29
CA ASP A 646 -11.66 -14.30 4.56
C ASP A 646 -10.46 -13.35 4.74
N SER A 647 -10.03 -12.69 3.67
CA SER A 647 -8.85 -11.83 3.61
C SER A 647 -9.12 -10.51 2.91
N GLN A 648 -10.12 -9.76 3.39
CA GLN A 648 -10.62 -8.54 2.73
C GLN A 648 -9.69 -7.33 2.83
N ASP A 649 -8.55 -7.45 3.51
CA ASP A 649 -7.45 -6.47 3.45
C ASP A 649 -6.41 -6.83 2.37
N GLY A 650 -6.66 -7.87 1.61
CA GLY A 650 -5.97 -8.23 0.38
C GLY A 650 -5.10 -9.48 0.45
N ILE A 651 -4.93 -10.11 -0.71
CA ILE A 651 -4.11 -11.31 -0.91
C ILE A 651 -3.04 -10.97 -1.94
N SER A 652 -1.82 -10.67 -1.47
CA SER A 652 -0.73 -10.26 -2.34
C SER A 652 -0.05 -11.47 -2.98
N ASN A 653 0.02 -11.48 -4.31
CA ASN A 653 0.80 -12.42 -5.08
C ASN A 653 1.78 -11.68 -6.00
N THR A 654 3.04 -12.09 -6.01
CA THR A 654 4.08 -11.54 -6.88
C THR A 654 4.58 -12.62 -7.82
N PHE A 655 4.30 -12.43 -9.08
CA PHE A 655 4.60 -13.38 -10.14
C PHE A 655 5.77 -12.88 -10.98
N SER A 656 6.76 -13.74 -11.19
CA SER A 656 7.92 -13.45 -12.04
C SER A 656 8.02 -14.49 -13.14
N ILE A 657 8.11 -14.03 -14.38
CA ILE A 657 8.21 -14.87 -15.57
C ILE A 657 9.31 -14.35 -16.51
N VAL A 658 10.04 -15.25 -17.13
CA VAL A 658 10.99 -14.84 -18.15
C VAL A 658 10.27 -14.50 -19.46
N PRO A 659 10.70 -13.45 -20.20
CA PRO A 659 9.98 -12.99 -21.40
C PRO A 659 9.69 -14.09 -22.43
N LYS A 660 10.64 -15.01 -22.65
CA LYS A 660 10.50 -16.11 -23.62
C LYS A 660 9.38 -17.10 -23.28
N SER A 661 9.02 -17.21 -22.00
CA SER A 661 7.95 -18.11 -21.56
C SER A 661 6.56 -17.53 -21.81
N LEU A 662 6.46 -16.22 -22.01
CA LEU A 662 5.22 -15.58 -22.45
C LEU A 662 4.98 -15.73 -23.96
N GLY A 663 6.04 -15.81 -24.79
CA GLY A 663 5.87 -15.94 -26.22
C GLY A 663 7.13 -15.54 -27.01
N ALA A 664 7.14 -15.88 -28.30
CA ALA A 664 8.24 -15.60 -29.19
C ALA A 664 8.25 -14.15 -29.69
N THR A 665 7.08 -13.61 -30.03
CA THR A 665 6.91 -12.23 -30.50
C THR A 665 6.41 -11.32 -29.37
N GLU A 666 6.38 -10.02 -29.60
CA GLU A 666 5.80 -9.06 -28.65
C GLU A 666 4.29 -9.26 -28.56
N GLU A 667 3.63 -9.48 -29.67
CA GLU A 667 2.19 -9.72 -29.75
C GLU A 667 1.81 -10.99 -28.97
N ASP A 668 2.53 -12.10 -29.18
CA ASP A 668 2.29 -13.35 -28.43
C ASP A 668 2.43 -13.13 -26.92
N ARG A 669 3.41 -12.34 -26.49
CA ARG A 669 3.65 -12.07 -25.06
C ARG A 669 2.52 -11.26 -24.44
N VAL A 670 2.02 -10.26 -25.16
CA VAL A 670 0.90 -9.41 -24.71
C VAL A 670 -0.37 -10.27 -24.62
N GLU A 671 -0.73 -11.00 -25.67
CA GLU A 671 -1.92 -11.85 -25.72
C GLU A 671 -1.89 -12.93 -24.62
N ASN A 672 -0.77 -13.62 -24.45
CA ASN A 672 -0.62 -14.65 -23.43
C ASN A 672 -0.68 -14.09 -22.01
N LEU A 673 -0.13 -12.90 -21.76
CA LEU A 673 -0.24 -12.25 -20.45
C LEU A 673 -1.68 -11.83 -20.16
N VAL A 674 -2.41 -11.26 -21.13
CA VAL A 674 -3.84 -10.92 -20.99
C VAL A 674 -4.65 -12.18 -20.69
N THR A 675 -4.47 -13.24 -21.47
CA THR A 675 -5.19 -14.51 -21.30
C THR A 675 -4.92 -15.14 -19.92
N MET A 676 -3.67 -15.10 -19.47
CA MET A 676 -3.28 -15.60 -18.15
C MET A 676 -3.94 -14.81 -17.04
N MET A 677 -3.99 -13.47 -17.14
CA MET A 677 -4.64 -12.62 -16.14
C MET A 677 -6.16 -12.83 -16.13
N ASP A 678 -6.81 -12.90 -17.29
CA ASP A 678 -8.25 -13.20 -17.38
C ASP A 678 -8.57 -14.55 -16.71
N GLY A 679 -7.77 -15.58 -16.98
CA GLY A 679 -7.93 -16.90 -16.35
C GLY A 679 -7.70 -16.88 -14.84
N TYR A 680 -6.69 -16.19 -14.38
CA TYR A 680 -6.35 -16.06 -12.95
C TYR A 680 -7.45 -15.35 -12.16
N PHE A 681 -7.92 -14.20 -12.65
CA PHE A 681 -8.96 -13.42 -11.97
C PHE A 681 -10.35 -14.07 -12.06
N THR A 682 -10.66 -14.76 -13.17
CA THR A 682 -11.89 -15.56 -13.29
C THR A 682 -11.95 -16.71 -12.26
N LYS A 683 -10.80 -17.28 -11.85
CA LYS A 683 -10.73 -18.27 -10.77
C LYS A 683 -10.97 -17.67 -9.37
N GLY A 684 -11.21 -16.37 -9.24
CA GLY A 684 -11.45 -15.68 -7.97
C GLY A 684 -10.19 -15.19 -7.25
N ALA A 685 -9.07 -15.15 -7.92
CA ALA A 685 -7.84 -14.53 -7.39
C ALA A 685 -8.06 -13.03 -7.14
N HIS A 686 -7.34 -12.47 -6.15
CA HIS A 686 -7.52 -11.07 -5.75
C HIS A 686 -6.53 -10.13 -6.43
N HIS A 687 -5.23 -10.40 -6.36
CA HIS A 687 -4.18 -9.45 -6.73
C HIS A 687 -3.02 -10.14 -7.46
N LEU A 688 -2.40 -9.43 -8.37
CA LEU A 688 -1.19 -9.87 -9.08
C LEU A 688 -0.19 -8.73 -9.30
N ASN A 689 1.02 -8.89 -8.79
CA ASN A 689 2.21 -8.20 -9.28
C ASN A 689 2.81 -9.00 -10.43
N VAL A 690 3.18 -8.34 -11.52
CA VAL A 690 3.84 -9.00 -12.66
C VAL A 690 5.23 -8.43 -12.84
N ASN A 691 6.24 -9.29 -12.78
CA ASN A 691 7.62 -9.00 -13.18
C ASN A 691 7.97 -9.81 -14.44
N VAL A 692 8.32 -9.13 -15.50
CA VAL A 692 8.81 -9.76 -16.74
C VAL A 692 10.30 -9.46 -16.88
N LEU A 693 11.12 -10.30 -16.26
CA LEU A 693 12.55 -10.09 -16.06
C LEU A 693 13.31 -11.42 -16.17
N ASN A 694 14.64 -11.34 -16.32
CA ASN A 694 15.53 -12.47 -16.17
C ASN A 694 16.55 -12.23 -15.04
N ARG A 695 17.11 -13.31 -14.50
CA ARG A 695 18.06 -13.25 -13.38
C ARG A 695 19.36 -12.56 -13.76
N GLU A 696 19.83 -12.75 -15.01
CA GLU A 696 21.08 -12.20 -15.51
C GLU A 696 21.05 -10.66 -15.44
N MET A 697 19.92 -10.04 -15.83
CA MET A 697 19.75 -8.58 -15.71
C MET A 697 19.82 -8.11 -14.26
N LEU A 698 19.23 -8.86 -13.32
CA LEU A 698 19.25 -8.50 -11.90
C LEU A 698 20.65 -8.63 -11.30
N TYR A 699 21.44 -9.65 -11.70
CA TYR A 699 22.83 -9.75 -11.30
C TYR A 699 23.68 -8.61 -11.89
N ASP A 700 23.49 -8.27 -13.18
CA ASP A 700 24.21 -7.14 -13.79
C ASP A 700 23.84 -5.80 -13.09
N ALA A 701 22.56 -5.62 -12.74
CA ALA A 701 22.11 -4.44 -11.99
C ALA A 701 22.67 -4.36 -10.55
N MET A 702 22.97 -5.49 -9.92
CA MET A 702 23.66 -5.51 -8.62
C MET A 702 25.12 -5.05 -8.71
N GLU A 703 25.82 -5.45 -9.77
CA GLU A 703 27.24 -5.16 -9.97
C GLU A 703 27.46 -3.78 -10.66
N HIS A 704 26.50 -3.34 -11.48
CA HIS A 704 26.52 -2.12 -12.26
C HIS A 704 25.27 -1.26 -12.08
N PRO A 705 24.97 -0.78 -10.85
CA PRO A 705 23.74 -0.04 -10.55
C PRO A 705 23.58 1.26 -11.37
N GLU A 706 24.67 1.85 -11.81
CA GLU A 706 24.67 3.05 -12.66
C GLU A 706 24.06 2.85 -14.04
N LYS A 707 24.04 1.61 -14.55
CA LYS A 707 23.40 1.27 -15.82
C LYS A 707 21.87 1.15 -15.70
N TYR A 708 21.35 0.96 -14.48
CA TYR A 708 19.96 0.63 -14.20
C TYR A 708 19.27 1.59 -13.21
N PRO A 709 19.42 2.92 -13.36
CA PRO A 709 18.98 3.89 -12.34
C PRO A 709 17.46 3.89 -12.10
N GLN A 710 16.67 3.40 -13.04
CA GLN A 710 15.21 3.33 -12.96
C GLN A 710 14.65 1.90 -12.99
N LEU A 711 15.51 0.87 -12.88
CA LEU A 711 15.04 -0.51 -12.87
C LEU A 711 14.05 -0.72 -11.73
N THR A 712 12.81 -0.89 -12.10
CA THR A 712 11.69 -1.09 -11.18
C THR A 712 11.35 -2.57 -11.10
N ILE A 713 11.13 -3.05 -9.88
CA ILE A 713 10.72 -4.42 -9.60
C ILE A 713 9.56 -4.45 -8.62
N ARG A 714 8.59 -5.31 -8.88
CA ARG A 714 7.48 -5.59 -7.96
C ARG A 714 7.97 -6.53 -6.86
N VAL A 715 7.72 -6.19 -5.60
CA VAL A 715 8.24 -6.98 -4.47
C VAL A 715 7.16 -7.68 -3.66
N SER A 716 6.16 -6.96 -3.17
CA SER A 716 5.02 -7.54 -2.44
C SER A 716 3.94 -6.46 -2.25
N GLY A 717 3.02 -6.33 -3.21
CA GLY A 717 1.98 -5.33 -3.21
C GLY A 717 2.42 -3.91 -3.63
N TYR A 718 3.71 -3.68 -3.83
CA TYR A 718 4.25 -2.42 -4.36
C TYR A 718 5.56 -2.67 -5.13
N ALA A 719 6.03 -1.65 -5.83
CA ALA A 719 7.29 -1.68 -6.54
C ALA A 719 8.39 -0.93 -5.77
N VAL A 720 9.62 -1.26 -6.09
CA VAL A 720 10.81 -0.56 -5.62
C VAL A 720 11.79 -0.37 -6.78
N ASN A 721 12.67 0.60 -6.63
CA ASN A 721 13.84 0.66 -7.48
C ASN A 721 14.84 -0.41 -7.00
N PHE A 722 15.15 -1.40 -7.86
CA PHE A 722 15.96 -2.55 -7.49
C PHE A 722 17.34 -2.19 -6.94
N VAL A 723 17.98 -1.17 -7.51
CA VAL A 723 19.33 -0.75 -7.07
C VAL A 723 19.35 -0.04 -5.73
N LYS A 724 18.18 0.37 -5.21
CA LYS A 724 18.04 0.94 -3.85
C LYS A 724 17.83 -0.11 -2.75
N LEU A 725 17.56 -1.36 -3.12
CA LEU A 725 17.45 -2.45 -2.15
C LEU A 725 18.82 -2.74 -1.52
N SER A 726 18.83 -3.15 -0.25
CA SER A 726 20.03 -3.74 0.34
C SER A 726 20.44 -5.00 -0.40
N ARG A 727 21.74 -5.34 -0.40
CA ARG A 727 22.24 -6.55 -1.08
C ARG A 727 21.49 -7.82 -0.66
N GLU A 728 21.11 -7.91 0.59
CA GLU A 728 20.33 -9.05 1.11
C GLU A 728 18.95 -9.14 0.46
N HIS A 729 18.22 -8.02 0.35
CA HIS A 729 16.93 -7.98 -0.32
C HIS A 729 17.04 -8.20 -1.84
N GLN A 730 18.12 -7.73 -2.48
CA GLN A 730 18.39 -8.01 -3.88
C GLN A 730 18.57 -9.52 -4.11
N LEU A 731 19.37 -10.18 -3.27
CA LEU A 731 19.58 -11.65 -3.33
C LEU A 731 18.29 -12.42 -3.05
N GLU A 732 17.47 -11.95 -2.11
CA GLU A 732 16.15 -12.54 -1.84
C GLU A 732 15.27 -12.50 -3.10
N VAL A 733 15.17 -11.33 -3.74
CA VAL A 733 14.42 -11.16 -4.99
C VAL A 733 14.91 -12.07 -6.10
N ILE A 734 16.23 -12.18 -6.29
CA ILE A 734 16.84 -13.05 -7.29
C ILE A 734 16.58 -14.54 -7.00
N SER A 735 16.45 -14.90 -5.71
CA SER A 735 16.16 -16.29 -5.28
C SER A 735 14.71 -16.73 -5.53
N ARG A 736 13.80 -15.81 -5.84
CA ARG A 736 12.39 -16.12 -6.09
C ARG A 736 12.22 -17.01 -7.33
N SER A 737 11.07 -17.67 -7.43
CA SER A 737 10.73 -18.44 -8.62
C SER A 737 10.57 -17.50 -9.82
N PHE A 738 11.31 -17.78 -10.87
CA PHE A 738 11.14 -17.22 -12.21
C PHE A 738 10.62 -18.34 -13.10
N HIS A 739 9.37 -18.22 -13.51
CA HIS A 739 8.75 -19.26 -14.32
C HIS A 739 9.33 -19.28 -15.73
N GLU A 740 9.90 -20.40 -16.10
CA GLU A 740 10.49 -20.65 -17.42
C GLU A 740 9.51 -21.37 -18.37
N ARG A 741 8.30 -21.67 -17.87
CA ARG A 741 7.17 -22.26 -18.62
C ARG A 741 5.84 -21.82 -18.00
N MET A 742 4.84 -21.74 -18.84
CA MET A 742 3.45 -21.47 -18.46
C MET A 742 2.85 -22.59 -17.64
#